data_db7ab964ddc6bb5e3ca87357a60fc2d8
#
_entry.id   db7ab964ddc6bb5e3ca87357a60fc2d8
#
_cell.length_a   1.000
_cell.length_b   1.000
_cell.length_c   1.000
_cell.angle_alpha   90.00
_cell.angle_beta   90.00
_cell.angle_gamma   90.00
#
_symmetry.space_group_name_H-M   'P 1'
#
loop_
_entity.id
_entity.type
_entity.pdbx_description
1 polymer ?
#
loop_
_entity_poly.entity_id
_entity_poly.type
_entity_poly.pdbx_seq_one_letter_code
_entity_poly.pdbx_strand_id
1 'polypeptide(L)'
;MKLNRFEAIFTVIVIAVHLLVILAPMNNLLDRWFTTDDAFYYFQVARNISEGRGSSLDGFNLSNGYHPLWMGVLIPFFALARFDLFVPLRLVVFLSVLISLATGILLYRFLSRSVNPXLAKLAAVFWVLFPPIHRSVTQXGMESALNALCVIVLIHQTSLLLEKPISDEKWRDRFILGVMACFALFARLDNVFLILTIGLVLVFRSQRKFIFWLAYLLVGLISIYLAFFTRIGFPRFLTDFQSTLYAMVGIGVPIKLLFAFAGGMFIPVWNGIRKELIRVVMVSFTSTGLIGVILLILNAVEVVGSYPRLVVLLDVFFSVLLFLPVRWLAVRLVEKDKGDETSPLREFSRNFCDWFRRGAGYALPVVILLIFYLLLNLYWFGTPTPVSGQIKHWWGTIPDVVYGKPVNSIPALFGFFENSGQSPWWLLFLPVSVILDTLLGGLEGQTTSVWLKNGLMLGWLALLLAGLWLRIKKRGIDAQTLMIFPLLTACLLQILYYTGSYYVNHRPWYWVNHLILGVLLYSFSLDGWNSLVSATENKSVRLPAFSTVVMVAVGLWGSTYLLSSFALQKDDKTAYYLEEVERLQQHTPAGVRIGMPGGGTTAYFIRGRTIVNLDGLINSFDYFQHLKSGQGRDYLDQMGLDYVFGNPGMIEDSAPYYQLLEGRLEPEADILDFRLYRYRLP
;
A
#
# COMPACT_ATOMS: atom_id res chain seq x y z
N MET A 1 -6.25 16.90 24.73
CA MET A 1 -5.31 17.80 23.97
C MET A 1 -6.11 18.97 23.42
N LYS A 2 -5.74 20.22 23.75
CA LYS A 2 -6.49 21.41 23.26
C LYS A 2 -6.16 21.64 21.78
N LEU A 3 -7.17 21.97 20.99
CA LEU A 3 -7.02 22.39 19.59
C LEU A 3 -6.53 23.84 19.54
N ASN A 4 -5.58 24.12 18.65
CA ASN A 4 -5.20 25.51 18.39
C ASN A 4 -6.21 26.17 17.42
N ARG A 5 -6.08 27.49 17.20
CA ARG A 5 -7.03 28.26 16.40
C ARG A 5 -7.21 27.69 14.97
N PHE A 6 -6.11 27.27 14.31
CA PHE A 6 -6.18 26.69 12.98
C PHE A 6 -6.94 25.36 13.01
N GLU A 7 -6.56 24.48 13.94
CA GLU A 7 -7.19 23.14 14.07
C GLU A 7 -8.69 23.26 14.35
N ALA A 8 -9.09 24.22 15.19
CA ALA A 8 -10.51 24.45 15.51
C ALA A 8 -11.30 24.92 14.27
N ILE A 9 -10.78 25.94 13.55
CA ILE A 9 -11.44 26.47 12.34
C ILE A 9 -11.51 25.37 11.26
N PHE A 10 -10.40 24.65 11.05
CA PHE A 10 -10.30 23.57 10.06
C PHE A 10 -11.31 22.45 10.37
N THR A 11 -11.41 22.05 11.65
CA THR A 11 -12.40 21.06 12.10
C THR A 11 -13.83 21.52 11.78
N VAL A 12 -14.17 22.76 12.11
CA VAL A 12 -15.53 23.29 11.86
C VAL A 12 -15.85 23.26 10.36
N ILE A 13 -14.93 23.73 9.51
CA ILE A 13 -15.13 23.75 8.05
C ILE A 13 -15.32 22.33 7.51
N VAL A 14 -14.42 21.41 7.87
CA VAL A 14 -14.47 20.01 7.37
C VAL A 14 -15.78 19.34 7.82
N ILE A 15 -16.14 19.47 9.09
CA ILE A 15 -17.38 18.86 9.62
C ILE A 15 -18.60 19.48 8.93
N ALA A 16 -18.65 20.81 8.79
CA ALA A 16 -19.81 21.49 8.17
C ALA A 16 -20.04 21.02 6.72
N VAL A 17 -18.97 20.98 5.90
CA VAL A 17 -19.06 20.52 4.51
C VAL A 17 -19.51 19.05 4.46
N HIS A 18 -18.91 18.20 5.28
CA HIS A 18 -19.19 16.76 5.21
C HIS A 18 -20.54 16.39 5.84
N LEU A 19 -21.08 17.18 6.78
CA LEU A 19 -22.44 16.95 7.26
C LEU A 19 -23.45 17.09 6.11
N LEU A 20 -23.25 18.05 5.22
CA LEU A 20 -24.09 18.19 4.02
C LEU A 20 -23.95 16.98 3.09
N VAL A 21 -22.74 16.44 2.96
CA VAL A 21 -22.50 15.21 2.18
C VAL A 21 -23.17 13.99 2.84
N ILE A 22 -23.05 13.82 4.16
CA ILE A 22 -23.64 12.69 4.90
C ILE A 22 -25.16 12.69 4.77
N LEU A 23 -25.78 13.89 4.74
CA LEU A 23 -27.22 14.08 4.61
C LEU A 23 -27.72 14.05 3.16
N ALA A 24 -26.82 13.95 2.18
CA ALA A 24 -27.15 13.91 0.76
C ALA A 24 -28.09 12.73 0.42
N PRO A 25 -28.79 12.77 -0.73
CA PRO A 25 -29.57 11.61 -1.19
C PRO A 25 -28.70 10.35 -1.24
N MET A 26 -29.27 9.22 -0.82
CA MET A 26 -28.50 7.96 -0.72
C MET A 26 -28.00 7.50 -2.10
N ASN A 27 -28.76 7.74 -3.17
CA ASN A 27 -28.32 7.43 -4.54
C ASN A 27 -26.97 8.09 -4.87
N ASN A 28 -26.79 9.38 -4.49
CA ASN A 28 -25.52 10.08 -4.72
C ASN A 28 -24.37 9.43 -3.94
N LEU A 29 -24.62 8.96 -2.71
CA LEU A 29 -23.60 8.28 -1.91
C LEU A 29 -23.25 6.92 -2.52
N LEU A 30 -24.25 6.15 -2.98
CA LEU A 30 -24.02 4.84 -3.59
C LEU A 30 -23.24 4.97 -4.91
N ASP A 31 -23.60 5.91 -5.78
CA ASP A 31 -22.97 6.05 -7.10
C ASP A 31 -21.62 6.75 -7.06
N ARG A 32 -21.33 7.58 -6.04
CA ARG A 32 -20.17 8.48 -6.08
C ARG A 32 -19.23 8.36 -4.88
N TRP A 33 -19.73 7.91 -3.71
CA TRP A 33 -18.88 7.66 -2.53
C TRP A 33 -18.44 6.20 -2.48
N PHE A 34 -19.42 5.28 -2.57
CA PHE A 34 -19.17 3.83 -2.48
C PHE A 34 -18.99 3.22 -3.89
N THR A 35 -18.00 3.74 -4.63
CA THR A 35 -17.77 3.38 -6.03
C THR A 35 -17.07 2.04 -6.25
N THR A 36 -16.80 1.29 -5.18
CA THR A 36 -16.14 -0.01 -5.27
C THR A 36 -16.95 -1.10 -4.59
N ASP A 37 -17.15 -2.20 -5.29
CA ASP A 37 -17.80 -3.40 -4.78
C ASP A 37 -17.04 -4.00 -3.58
N ASP A 38 -15.71 -3.85 -3.56
CA ASP A 38 -14.84 -4.37 -2.48
C ASP A 38 -15.25 -3.83 -1.09
N ALA A 39 -15.79 -2.60 -1.00
CA ALA A 39 -16.26 -2.05 0.27
C ALA A 39 -17.44 -2.86 0.82
N PHE A 40 -18.32 -3.31 -0.07
CA PHE A 40 -19.51 -4.05 0.33
C PHE A 40 -19.18 -5.48 0.78
N TYR A 41 -18.02 -6.02 0.41
CA TYR A 41 -17.51 -7.26 1.04
C TYR A 41 -17.38 -7.06 2.56
N TYR A 42 -16.73 -5.96 2.96
CA TYR A 42 -16.63 -5.63 4.39
C TYR A 42 -17.99 -5.44 5.02
N PHE A 43 -18.89 -4.72 4.35
CA PHE A 43 -20.20 -4.33 4.90
C PHE A 43 -21.09 -5.57 5.12
N GLN A 44 -21.15 -6.45 4.14
CA GLN A 44 -21.99 -7.67 4.24
C GLN A 44 -21.38 -8.66 5.25
N VAL A 45 -20.06 -8.84 5.26
CA VAL A 45 -19.40 -9.71 6.25
C VAL A 45 -19.59 -9.15 7.66
N ALA A 46 -19.42 -7.83 7.87
CA ALA A 46 -19.62 -7.17 9.17
C ALA A 46 -21.08 -7.36 9.66
N ARG A 47 -22.04 -7.24 8.74
CA ARG A 47 -23.46 -7.52 9.01
C ARG A 47 -23.66 -8.97 9.45
N ASN A 48 -23.13 -9.92 8.67
CA ASN A 48 -23.27 -11.36 8.97
C ASN A 48 -22.64 -11.72 10.33
N ILE A 49 -21.45 -11.16 10.64
CA ILE A 49 -20.82 -11.34 11.97
C ILE A 49 -21.75 -10.80 13.06
N SER A 50 -22.30 -9.60 12.87
CA SER A 50 -23.15 -8.94 13.88
C SER A 50 -24.48 -9.68 14.09
N GLU A 51 -24.94 -10.42 13.07
CA GLU A 51 -26.16 -11.22 13.12
C GLU A 51 -25.91 -12.69 13.55
N GLY A 52 -24.65 -13.05 13.87
CA GLY A 52 -24.27 -14.40 14.31
C GLY A 52 -24.13 -15.42 13.19
N ARG A 53 -24.09 -14.97 11.92
CA ARG A 53 -23.93 -15.84 10.75
C ARG A 53 -22.48 -16.09 10.36
N GLY A 54 -21.54 -15.67 11.24
CA GLY A 54 -20.11 -15.88 11.05
C GLY A 54 -19.46 -14.90 10.08
N SER A 55 -18.13 -15.04 9.93
CA SER A 55 -17.34 -14.24 9.03
C SER A 55 -17.48 -14.75 7.59
N SER A 56 -18.55 -14.36 6.91
CA SER A 56 -18.92 -14.88 5.58
C SER A 56 -19.69 -13.83 4.78
N LEU A 57 -19.61 -13.90 3.46
CA LEU A 57 -20.45 -13.08 2.58
C LEU A 57 -21.86 -13.66 2.49
N ASP A 58 -21.96 -14.97 2.36
CA ASP A 58 -23.18 -15.73 2.04
C ASP A 58 -23.88 -16.36 3.27
N GLY A 59 -23.24 -16.31 4.44
CA GLY A 59 -23.77 -16.86 5.69
C GLY A 59 -23.31 -18.28 6.00
N PHE A 60 -22.48 -18.92 5.14
CA PHE A 60 -22.00 -20.28 5.37
C PHE A 60 -20.53 -20.51 4.96
N ASN A 61 -20.00 -19.85 3.94
CA ASN A 61 -18.60 -19.95 3.53
C ASN A 61 -17.74 -18.98 4.34
N LEU A 62 -17.10 -19.48 5.39
CA LEU A 62 -16.28 -18.63 6.28
C LEU A 62 -15.04 -18.13 5.56
N SER A 63 -14.77 -16.82 5.63
CA SER A 63 -13.69 -16.15 4.94
C SER A 63 -12.96 -15.14 5.83
N ASN A 64 -11.64 -15.02 5.61
CA ASN A 64 -10.78 -14.00 6.21
C ASN A 64 -10.21 -13.04 5.14
N GLY A 65 -10.90 -12.86 4.03
CA GLY A 65 -10.41 -12.11 2.86
C GLY A 65 -10.38 -10.58 3.03
N TYR A 66 -10.11 -10.06 4.24
CA TYR A 66 -10.22 -8.63 4.58
C TYR A 66 -9.12 -8.22 5.57
N HIS A 67 -8.94 -6.92 5.79
CA HIS A 67 -8.03 -6.37 6.81
C HIS A 67 -8.74 -6.33 8.17
N PRO A 68 -8.18 -6.97 9.20
CA PRO A 68 -8.94 -7.25 10.43
C PRO A 68 -9.31 -6.02 11.26
N LEU A 69 -8.48 -4.97 11.30
CA LEU A 69 -8.80 -3.79 12.11
C LEU A 69 -10.02 -3.05 11.56
N TRP A 70 -10.10 -2.87 10.22
CA TRP A 70 -11.25 -2.20 9.60
C TRP A 70 -12.52 -3.04 9.80
N MET A 71 -12.44 -4.35 9.60
CA MET A 71 -13.55 -5.26 9.87
C MET A 71 -14.06 -5.10 11.31
N GLY A 72 -13.15 -5.14 12.29
CA GLY A 72 -13.52 -4.99 13.71
C GLY A 72 -14.22 -3.66 14.00
N VAL A 73 -13.79 -2.58 13.34
CA VAL A 73 -14.40 -1.25 13.47
C VAL A 73 -15.82 -1.24 12.90
N LEU A 74 -16.06 -1.95 11.78
CA LEU A 74 -17.35 -1.92 11.07
C LEU A 74 -18.45 -2.75 11.76
N ILE A 75 -18.11 -3.87 12.42
CA ILE A 75 -19.09 -4.79 13.00
C ILE A 75 -20.18 -4.07 13.84
N PRO A 76 -19.83 -3.20 14.83
CA PRO A 76 -20.88 -2.55 15.62
C PRO A 76 -21.77 -1.61 14.82
N PHE A 77 -21.27 -1.00 13.74
CA PHE A 77 -22.10 -0.13 12.87
C PHE A 77 -23.08 -1.00 12.05
N PHE A 78 -22.60 -2.14 11.53
CA PHE A 78 -23.44 -2.99 10.67
C PHE A 78 -24.45 -3.84 11.45
N ALA A 79 -24.37 -3.88 12.78
CA ALA A 79 -25.46 -4.37 13.64
C ALA A 79 -26.74 -3.55 13.45
N LEU A 80 -26.65 -2.30 12.99
CA LEU A 80 -27.81 -1.44 12.70
C LEU A 80 -28.49 -1.78 11.35
N ALA A 81 -27.80 -2.56 10.48
CA ALA A 81 -28.36 -2.95 9.16
C ALA A 81 -29.64 -3.79 9.29
N ARG A 82 -29.87 -4.43 10.44
CA ARG A 82 -31.12 -5.16 10.74
C ARG A 82 -32.34 -4.24 10.80
N PHE A 83 -32.15 -2.95 11.04
CA PHE A 83 -33.22 -1.95 11.09
C PHE A 83 -33.31 -1.17 9.77
N ASP A 84 -32.17 -0.76 9.23
CA ASP A 84 -32.10 0.04 8.01
C ASP A 84 -30.71 -0.16 7.36
N LEU A 85 -30.72 -0.54 6.07
CA LEU A 85 -29.46 -0.83 5.33
C LEU A 85 -28.64 0.43 5.05
N PHE A 86 -29.24 1.63 5.08
CA PHE A 86 -28.57 2.88 4.71
C PHE A 86 -27.92 3.59 5.91
N VAL A 87 -28.42 3.36 7.11
CA VAL A 87 -27.87 3.99 8.33
C VAL A 87 -26.40 3.62 8.54
N PRO A 88 -25.97 2.35 8.47
CA PRO A 88 -24.57 2.00 8.61
C PRO A 88 -23.68 2.69 7.55
N LEU A 89 -24.17 2.82 6.31
CA LEU A 89 -23.42 3.45 5.23
C LEU A 89 -23.13 4.93 5.56
N ARG A 90 -24.13 5.67 6.04
CA ARG A 90 -23.94 7.08 6.48
C ARG A 90 -22.95 7.16 7.64
N LEU A 91 -22.98 6.21 8.58
CA LEU A 91 -22.04 6.16 9.70
C LEU A 91 -20.61 5.87 9.21
N VAL A 92 -20.45 5.05 8.17
CA VAL A 92 -19.13 4.79 7.53
C VAL A 92 -18.60 6.09 6.89
N VAL A 93 -19.45 6.84 6.19
CA VAL A 93 -19.06 8.16 5.63
C VAL A 93 -18.58 9.08 6.76
N PHE A 94 -19.38 9.23 7.83
CA PHE A 94 -19.05 10.05 8.99
C PHE A 94 -17.73 9.64 9.63
N LEU A 95 -17.57 8.36 9.88
CA LEU A 95 -16.35 7.78 10.49
C LEU A 95 -15.12 8.05 9.61
N SER A 96 -15.21 7.81 8.30
CA SER A 96 -14.09 8.03 7.36
C SER A 96 -13.66 9.50 7.36
N VAL A 97 -14.62 10.43 7.43
CA VAL A 97 -14.36 11.87 7.52
C VAL A 97 -13.64 12.21 8.83
N LEU A 98 -14.11 11.69 9.97
CA LEU A 98 -13.46 11.94 11.28
C LEU A 98 -12.03 11.42 11.28
N ILE A 99 -11.81 10.23 10.72
CA ILE A 99 -10.48 9.60 10.62
C ILE A 99 -9.57 10.45 9.71
N SER A 100 -10.08 10.89 8.56
CA SER A 100 -9.32 11.73 7.60
C SER A 100 -8.97 13.10 8.23
N LEU A 101 -9.90 13.71 8.95
CA LEU A 101 -9.66 14.95 9.69
C LEU A 101 -8.58 14.76 10.76
N ALA A 102 -8.67 13.67 11.55
CA ALA A 102 -7.66 13.35 12.56
C ALA A 102 -6.27 13.18 11.92
N THR A 103 -6.21 12.49 10.76
CA THR A 103 -4.99 12.33 9.97
C THR A 103 -4.42 13.68 9.55
N GLY A 104 -5.25 14.57 9.02
CA GLY A 104 -4.85 15.94 8.61
C GLY A 104 -4.30 16.75 9.78
N ILE A 105 -4.96 16.70 10.94
CA ILE A 105 -4.50 17.40 12.16
C ILE A 105 -3.14 16.83 12.62
N LEU A 106 -2.98 15.51 12.64
CA LEU A 106 -1.72 14.88 13.03
C LEU A 106 -0.59 15.18 12.03
N LEU A 107 -0.90 15.21 10.74
CA LEU A 107 0.05 15.60 9.69
C LEU A 107 0.50 17.06 9.91
N TYR A 108 -0.44 17.97 10.19
CA TYR A 108 -0.13 19.34 10.56
C TYR A 108 0.82 19.40 11.77
N ARG A 109 0.50 18.68 12.84
CA ARG A 109 1.30 18.67 14.08
C ARG A 109 2.69 18.08 13.84
N PHE A 110 2.79 17.02 13.03
CA PHE A 110 4.07 16.40 12.65
C PHE A 110 4.94 17.41 11.88
N LEU A 111 4.36 18.02 10.83
CA LEU A 111 5.09 18.95 9.94
C LEU A 111 5.43 20.28 10.63
N SER A 112 4.52 20.84 11.46
CA SER A 112 4.71 22.16 12.10
C SER A 112 5.92 22.20 13.05
N ARG A 113 6.47 21.02 13.42
CA ARG A 113 7.68 20.94 14.24
C ARG A 113 8.96 21.17 13.42
N SER A 114 8.87 21.14 12.10
CA SER A 114 10.03 21.01 11.23
C SER A 114 9.99 21.92 9.99
N VAL A 115 8.81 22.26 9.47
CA VAL A 115 8.66 23.13 8.30
C VAL A 115 7.91 24.42 8.67
N ASN A 116 7.92 25.38 7.73
CA ASN A 116 7.16 26.63 7.85
C ASN A 116 5.68 26.34 8.16
N PRO A 117 5.09 26.98 9.16
CA PRO A 117 3.68 26.75 9.52
C PRO A 117 2.64 26.88 8.39
N UNK A 118 2.82 27.47 7.49
CA UNK A 118 2.03 27.64 6.40
C UNK A 118 1.95 26.50 5.57
N LEU A 119 3.15 25.96 5.35
CA LEU A 119 3.22 24.66 4.62
C LEU A 119 2.56 23.52 5.38
N ALA A 120 2.76 23.46 6.68
CA ALA A 120 2.12 22.45 7.52
C ALA A 120 0.58 22.54 7.46
N LYS A 121 0.04 23.75 7.46
CA LYS A 121 -1.42 23.96 7.32
C LYS A 121 -1.91 23.56 5.93
N LEU A 122 -1.14 23.93 4.88
CA LEU A 122 -1.45 23.56 3.50
C LEU A 122 -1.50 22.02 3.36
N ALA A 123 -0.52 21.32 3.94
CA ALA A 123 -0.47 19.85 3.90
C ALA A 123 -1.71 19.21 4.53
N ALA A 124 -2.20 19.76 5.67
CA ALA A 124 -3.43 19.28 6.33
C ALA A 124 -4.68 19.49 5.47
N VAL A 125 -4.84 20.71 4.91
CA VAL A 125 -5.97 21.05 4.03
C VAL A 125 -5.92 20.20 2.76
N PHE A 126 -4.72 20.06 2.18
CA PHE A 126 -4.46 19.24 0.99
C PHE A 126 -4.83 17.78 1.24
N TRP A 127 -4.45 17.22 2.40
CA TRP A 127 -4.77 15.83 2.75
C TRP A 127 -6.29 15.60 2.81
N VAL A 128 -7.03 16.49 3.46
CA VAL A 128 -8.47 16.26 3.76
C VAL A 128 -9.38 16.72 2.61
N LEU A 129 -9.04 17.82 1.92
CA LEU A 129 -9.95 18.48 0.97
C LEU A 129 -9.50 18.39 -0.50
N PHE A 130 -8.26 17.97 -0.81
CA PHE A 130 -7.82 17.84 -2.20
C PHE A 130 -8.56 16.65 -2.84
N PRO A 131 -9.42 16.88 -3.89
CA PRO A 131 -10.35 15.84 -4.35
C PRO A 131 -9.67 14.51 -4.75
N PRO A 132 -8.52 14.47 -5.45
CA PRO A 132 -7.90 13.19 -5.77
C PRO A 132 -7.45 12.38 -4.54
N ILE A 133 -6.88 13.01 -3.49
CA ILE A 133 -6.53 12.31 -2.24
C ILE A 133 -7.80 11.89 -1.51
N HIS A 134 -8.77 12.81 -1.40
CA HIS A 134 -10.05 12.54 -0.73
C HIS A 134 -10.72 11.31 -1.36
N ARG A 135 -10.75 11.25 -2.71
CA ARG A 135 -11.34 10.11 -3.45
C ARG A 135 -10.59 8.80 -3.17
N SER A 136 -9.25 8.84 -3.14
CA SER A 136 -8.42 7.64 -2.96
C SER A 136 -8.37 7.13 -1.52
N VAL A 137 -8.55 8.02 -0.53
CA VAL A 137 -8.31 7.69 0.90
C VAL A 137 -9.60 7.70 1.70
N THR A 138 -10.47 8.71 1.53
CA THR A 138 -11.64 8.95 2.41
C THR A 138 -12.91 8.29 1.85
N GLN A 139 -13.04 8.35 0.53
CA GLN A 139 -14.18 7.71 -0.14
C GLN A 139 -13.90 6.20 -0.33
N UNK A 140 -14.80 5.51 -0.67
CA UNK A 140 -14.70 4.23 -0.94
C UNK A 140 -15.24 3.40 0.06
N GLY A 141 -15.25 3.69 1.30
CA GLY A 141 -15.68 2.81 2.38
C GLY A 141 -14.65 1.77 2.79
N MET A 142 -13.46 1.88 2.26
CA MET A 142 -12.35 0.96 2.47
C MET A 142 -11.53 1.36 3.70
N GLU A 143 -10.59 0.52 4.09
CA GLU A 143 -9.68 0.71 5.22
C GLU A 143 -8.68 1.87 5.04
N SER A 144 -8.62 2.51 3.88
CA SER A 144 -7.60 3.50 3.49
C SER A 144 -7.46 4.67 4.46
N ALA A 145 -8.59 5.23 4.91
CA ALA A 145 -8.58 6.35 5.87
C ALA A 145 -8.00 5.90 7.21
N LEU A 146 -8.41 4.72 7.71
CA LEU A 146 -7.90 4.14 8.96
C LEU A 146 -6.41 3.82 8.85
N ASN A 147 -5.99 3.27 7.72
CA ASN A 147 -4.59 3.00 7.41
C ASN A 147 -3.76 4.29 7.48
N ALA A 148 -4.22 5.37 6.84
CA ALA A 148 -3.52 6.65 6.85
C ALA A 148 -3.36 7.19 8.28
N LEU A 149 -4.40 7.09 9.09
CA LEU A 149 -4.35 7.51 10.50
C LEU A 149 -3.30 6.70 11.28
N CYS A 150 -3.34 5.37 11.17
CA CYS A 150 -2.41 4.49 11.88
C CYS A 150 -0.96 4.76 11.46
N VAL A 151 -0.72 4.95 10.16
CA VAL A 151 0.62 5.23 9.63
C VAL A 151 1.13 6.59 10.13
N ILE A 152 0.31 7.66 10.07
CA ILE A 152 0.77 8.99 10.52
C ILE A 152 0.96 9.02 12.05
N VAL A 153 0.14 8.28 12.82
CA VAL A 153 0.33 8.12 14.27
C VAL A 153 1.69 7.44 14.52
N LEU A 154 1.97 6.35 13.83
CA LEU A 154 3.22 5.59 13.99
C LEU A 154 4.44 6.46 13.64
N ILE A 155 4.42 7.17 12.50
CA ILE A 155 5.49 8.06 12.05
C ILE A 155 5.67 9.22 13.05
N HIS A 156 4.58 9.85 13.49
CA HIS A 156 4.62 10.98 14.42
C HIS A 156 5.20 10.55 15.77
N GLN A 157 4.72 9.43 16.33
CA GLN A 157 5.21 8.95 17.62
C GLN A 157 6.66 8.48 17.54
N THR A 158 7.05 7.87 16.40
CA THR A 158 8.46 7.52 16.15
C THR A 158 9.32 8.79 16.15
N SER A 159 8.89 9.84 15.46
CA SER A 159 9.68 11.10 15.42
C SER A 159 9.80 11.72 16.81
N LEU A 160 8.74 11.69 17.63
CA LEU A 160 8.80 12.19 19.01
C LEU A 160 9.76 11.37 19.87
N LEU A 161 9.79 10.06 19.68
CA LEU A 161 10.74 9.19 20.38
C LEU A 161 12.18 9.50 19.96
N LEU A 162 12.41 9.75 18.66
CA LEU A 162 13.74 10.07 18.11
C LEU A 162 14.28 11.44 18.57
N GLU A 163 13.40 12.36 18.99
CA GLU A 163 13.83 13.64 19.58
C GLU A 163 14.36 13.48 21.00
N LYS A 164 13.98 12.44 21.72
CA LYS A 164 14.46 12.17 23.08
C LYS A 164 15.93 11.69 23.05
N PRO A 165 16.77 12.08 24.01
CA PRO A 165 18.06 11.42 24.18
C PRO A 165 17.90 9.91 24.42
N ILE A 166 18.84 9.12 23.93
CA ILE A 166 18.81 7.64 24.08
C ILE A 166 18.77 7.24 25.57
N SER A 167 19.47 8.00 26.44
CA SER A 167 19.48 7.78 27.89
C SER A 167 18.09 7.86 28.54
N ASP A 168 17.21 8.69 27.98
CA ASP A 168 15.89 8.98 28.56
C ASP A 168 14.79 8.06 28.01
N GLU A 169 15.16 7.21 27.06
CA GLU A 169 14.25 6.29 26.37
C GLU A 169 13.91 5.09 27.26
N LYS A 170 12.65 4.96 27.64
CA LYS A 170 12.16 3.85 28.45
C LYS A 170 11.71 2.68 27.58
N TRP A 171 11.85 1.46 28.07
CA TRP A 171 11.34 0.25 27.43
C TRP A 171 9.84 0.40 27.11
N ARG A 172 9.07 1.01 28.02
CA ARG A 172 7.63 1.28 27.84
C ARG A 172 7.33 2.12 26.60
N ASP A 173 8.16 3.13 26.29
CA ASP A 173 7.95 3.99 25.12
C ASP A 173 8.01 3.17 23.83
N ARG A 174 8.97 2.24 23.76
CA ARG A 174 9.13 1.34 22.60
C ARG A 174 8.00 0.32 22.53
N PHE A 175 7.58 -0.22 23.66
CA PHE A 175 6.46 -1.17 23.74
C PHE A 175 5.16 -0.52 23.21
N ILE A 176 4.86 0.70 23.67
CA ILE A 176 3.69 1.47 23.21
C ILE A 176 3.78 1.71 21.69
N LEU A 177 4.97 2.06 21.19
CA LEU A 177 5.19 2.24 19.74
C LEU A 177 4.96 0.93 18.98
N GLY A 178 5.37 -0.20 19.56
CA GLY A 178 5.09 -1.54 19.00
C GLY A 178 3.59 -1.85 18.96
N VAL A 179 2.84 -1.46 19.99
CA VAL A 179 1.37 -1.58 19.97
C VAL A 179 0.77 -0.71 18.85
N MET A 180 1.28 0.52 18.67
CA MET A 180 0.83 1.38 17.55
C MET A 180 1.17 0.75 16.19
N ALA A 181 2.33 0.08 16.09
CA ALA A 181 2.72 -0.67 14.89
C ALA A 181 1.74 -1.82 14.62
N CYS A 182 1.20 -2.48 15.67
CA CYS A 182 0.16 -3.50 15.48
C CYS A 182 -1.12 -2.91 14.87
N PHE A 183 -1.54 -1.73 15.32
CA PHE A 183 -2.70 -1.06 14.70
C PHE A 183 -2.44 -0.76 13.23
N ALA A 184 -1.24 -0.29 12.87
CA ALA A 184 -0.88 -0.07 11.47
C ALA A 184 -0.87 -1.40 10.69
N LEU A 185 -0.31 -2.48 11.26
CA LEU A 185 -0.27 -3.81 10.64
C LEU A 185 -1.69 -4.33 10.35
N PHE A 186 -2.58 -4.24 11.35
CA PHE A 186 -3.94 -4.77 11.20
C PHE A 186 -4.88 -3.84 10.42
N ALA A 187 -4.51 -2.55 10.27
CA ALA A 187 -5.19 -1.67 9.33
C ALA A 187 -4.90 -2.10 7.88
N ARG A 188 -3.62 -2.47 7.59
CA ARG A 188 -3.22 -3.10 6.31
C ARG A 188 -1.99 -3.95 6.55
N LEU A 189 -2.06 -5.21 6.19
CA LEU A 189 -0.98 -6.19 6.45
C LEU A 189 0.32 -5.83 5.71
N ASP A 190 0.24 -5.13 4.58
CA ASP A 190 1.42 -4.68 3.84
C ASP A 190 2.21 -3.57 4.56
N ASN A 191 1.68 -2.99 5.63
CA ASN A 191 2.45 -2.10 6.53
C ASN A 191 3.59 -2.84 7.25
N VAL A 192 3.68 -4.15 7.14
CA VAL A 192 4.84 -4.92 7.65
C VAL A 192 6.15 -4.30 7.16
N PHE A 193 6.21 -3.79 5.93
CA PHE A 193 7.41 -3.15 5.39
C PHE A 193 7.77 -1.88 6.17
N LEU A 194 6.79 -1.04 6.49
CA LEU A 194 7.01 0.18 7.28
C LEU A 194 7.42 -0.16 8.71
N ILE A 195 6.79 -1.17 9.30
CA ILE A 195 7.08 -1.63 10.67
C ILE A 195 8.52 -2.12 10.76
N LEU A 196 8.96 -2.92 9.79
CA LEU A 196 10.35 -3.43 9.73
C LEU A 196 11.35 -2.28 9.57
N THR A 197 11.09 -1.33 8.67
CA THR A 197 12.03 -0.21 8.42
C THR A 197 12.10 0.74 9.62
N ILE A 198 10.99 1.00 10.32
CA ILE A 198 10.99 1.76 11.58
C ILE A 198 11.76 0.97 12.66
N GLY A 199 11.59 -0.34 12.73
CA GLY A 199 12.36 -1.19 13.65
C GLY A 199 13.87 -1.02 13.44
N LEU A 200 14.33 -1.02 12.19
CA LEU A 200 15.75 -0.78 11.86
C LEU A 200 16.21 0.61 12.34
N VAL A 201 15.38 1.64 12.16
CA VAL A 201 15.69 3.00 12.63
C VAL A 201 15.86 3.01 14.15
N LEU A 202 14.95 2.38 14.90
CA LEU A 202 14.98 2.35 16.38
C LEU A 202 16.20 1.60 16.90
N VAL A 203 16.57 0.48 16.28
CA VAL A 203 17.73 -0.33 16.70
C VAL A 203 19.03 0.43 16.43
N PHE A 204 19.18 1.01 15.24
CA PHE A 204 20.47 1.54 14.74
C PHE A 204 20.53 3.07 14.71
N ARG A 205 19.70 3.76 15.51
CA ARG A 205 19.60 5.24 15.50
C ARG A 205 20.83 5.96 16.05
N SER A 206 21.58 5.32 16.95
CA SER A 206 22.65 5.96 17.73
C SER A 206 23.75 6.59 16.85
N GLN A 207 24.00 6.06 15.66
CA GLN A 207 25.05 6.51 14.76
C GLN A 207 24.54 6.75 13.33
N ARG A 208 23.25 6.93 13.19
CA ARG A 208 22.57 7.02 11.87
C ARG A 208 22.85 5.80 10.97
N LYS A 209 23.34 4.72 11.52
CA LYS A 209 23.70 3.49 10.78
C LYS A 209 22.49 2.83 10.11
N PHE A 210 21.27 3.13 10.59
CA PHE A 210 20.05 2.68 9.91
C PHE A 210 20.01 3.11 8.43
N ILE A 211 20.65 4.24 8.06
CA ILE A 211 20.75 4.69 6.65
C ILE A 211 21.47 3.64 5.81
N PHE A 212 22.56 3.08 6.32
CA PHE A 212 23.26 1.97 5.64
C PHE A 212 22.34 0.73 5.53
N TRP A 213 21.66 0.37 6.63
CA TRP A 213 20.77 -0.80 6.62
C TRP A 213 19.67 -0.67 5.55
N LEU A 214 18.97 0.48 5.52
CA LEU A 214 17.89 0.72 4.55
C LEU A 214 18.44 0.77 3.11
N ALA A 215 19.55 1.48 2.90
CA ALA A 215 20.15 1.62 1.57
C ALA A 215 20.64 0.26 1.03
N TYR A 216 21.32 -0.52 1.87
CA TYR A 216 21.88 -1.83 1.45
C TYR A 216 20.81 -2.89 1.29
N LEU A 217 19.72 -2.81 2.05
CA LEU A 217 18.52 -3.63 1.84
C LEU A 217 17.99 -3.44 0.41
N LEU A 218 17.83 -2.17 0.00
CA LEU A 218 17.35 -1.83 -1.35
C LEU A 218 18.34 -2.27 -2.43
N VAL A 219 19.64 -2.04 -2.22
CA VAL A 219 20.68 -2.49 -3.16
C VAL A 219 20.63 -4.02 -3.34
N GLY A 220 20.54 -4.75 -2.23
CA GLY A 220 20.47 -6.21 -2.26
C GLY A 220 19.26 -6.72 -3.06
N LEU A 221 18.11 -6.09 -2.89
CA LEU A 221 16.90 -6.43 -3.64
C LEU A 221 17.04 -6.07 -5.14
N ILE A 222 17.39 -4.81 -5.43
CA ILE A 222 17.43 -4.29 -6.80
C ILE A 222 18.46 -5.06 -7.63
N SER A 223 19.63 -5.41 -7.07
CA SER A 223 20.65 -6.18 -7.79
C SER A 223 20.12 -7.54 -8.23
N ILE A 224 19.38 -8.24 -7.36
CA ILE A 224 18.77 -9.54 -7.67
C ILE A 224 17.76 -9.39 -8.81
N TYR A 225 16.83 -8.45 -8.71
CA TYR A 225 15.81 -8.23 -9.75
C TYR A 225 16.46 -7.87 -11.11
N LEU A 226 17.50 -7.02 -11.11
CA LEU A 226 18.22 -6.66 -12.33
C LEU A 226 18.94 -7.88 -12.94
N ALA A 227 19.53 -8.76 -12.11
CA ALA A 227 20.19 -9.98 -12.58
C ALA A 227 19.20 -10.92 -13.27
N PHE A 228 18.04 -11.14 -12.66
CA PHE A 228 16.97 -11.96 -13.26
C PHE A 228 16.44 -11.33 -14.54
N PHE A 229 16.16 -10.03 -14.53
CA PHE A 229 15.67 -9.33 -15.71
C PHE A 229 16.65 -9.44 -16.88
N THR A 230 17.94 -9.19 -16.61
CA THR A 230 18.98 -9.19 -17.67
C THR A 230 19.17 -10.57 -18.31
N ARG A 231 19.08 -11.65 -17.50
CA ARG A 231 19.30 -13.02 -18.01
C ARG A 231 18.06 -13.67 -18.58
N ILE A 232 16.91 -13.46 -17.96
CA ILE A 232 15.70 -14.22 -18.25
C ILE A 232 14.64 -13.35 -18.96
N GLY A 233 14.49 -12.08 -18.52
CA GLY A 233 13.54 -11.15 -19.13
C GLY A 233 12.12 -11.29 -18.59
N PHE A 234 11.30 -10.28 -18.88
CA PHE A 234 9.88 -10.24 -18.51
C PHE A 234 9.03 -11.06 -19.48
N PRO A 235 7.94 -11.69 -18.99
CA PRO A 235 7.58 -11.86 -17.57
C PRO A 235 8.23 -13.11 -16.93
N ARG A 236 8.98 -13.89 -17.69
CA ARG A 236 9.42 -15.24 -17.37
C ARG A 236 10.13 -15.37 -16.01
N PHE A 237 10.88 -14.35 -15.58
CA PHE A 237 11.55 -14.46 -14.28
C PHE A 237 10.56 -14.37 -13.11
N LEU A 238 9.41 -13.76 -13.33
CA LEU A 238 8.33 -13.68 -12.31
C LEU A 238 7.42 -14.91 -12.35
N THR A 239 7.41 -15.66 -13.46
CA THR A 239 6.57 -16.85 -13.64
C THR A 239 7.38 -18.14 -13.47
N ASP A 240 8.27 -18.45 -14.39
CA ASP A 240 8.97 -19.73 -14.47
C ASP A 240 10.04 -19.90 -13.37
N PHE A 241 10.60 -18.78 -12.86
CA PHE A 241 11.70 -18.78 -11.89
C PHE A 241 11.32 -18.21 -10.53
N GLN A 242 10.04 -18.18 -10.20
CA GLN A 242 9.53 -17.54 -8.98
C GLN A 242 10.13 -18.13 -7.70
N SER A 243 10.18 -19.47 -7.59
CA SER A 243 10.72 -20.15 -6.39
C SER A 243 12.19 -19.75 -6.17
N THR A 244 12.97 -19.68 -7.26
CA THR A 244 14.37 -19.25 -7.21
C THR A 244 14.51 -17.78 -6.85
N LEU A 245 13.69 -16.91 -7.44
CA LEU A 245 13.67 -15.48 -7.13
C LEU A 245 13.36 -15.27 -5.64
N TYR A 246 12.33 -15.92 -5.12
CA TYR A 246 11.92 -15.77 -3.72
C TYR A 246 12.98 -16.30 -2.75
N ALA A 247 13.62 -17.44 -3.08
CA ALA A 247 14.72 -17.99 -2.30
C ALA A 247 15.91 -17.02 -2.32
N MET A 248 16.25 -16.46 -3.50
CA MET A 248 17.37 -15.52 -3.64
C MET A 248 17.10 -14.20 -2.92
N VAL A 249 15.86 -13.72 -2.91
CA VAL A 249 15.48 -12.53 -2.15
C VAL A 249 15.46 -12.83 -0.64
N GLY A 250 14.75 -13.88 -0.22
CA GLY A 250 14.54 -14.19 1.20
C GLY A 250 15.80 -14.59 1.94
N ILE A 251 16.70 -15.30 1.28
CA ILE A 251 17.98 -15.77 1.87
C ILE A 251 19.11 -14.81 1.50
N GLY A 252 19.14 -14.38 0.23
CA GLY A 252 20.25 -13.61 -0.31
C GLY A 252 20.36 -12.20 0.26
N VAL A 253 19.25 -11.49 0.44
CA VAL A 253 19.32 -10.12 0.99
C VAL A 253 19.87 -10.10 2.42
N PRO A 254 19.40 -10.97 3.35
CA PRO A 254 20.03 -11.07 4.69
C PRO A 254 21.53 -11.43 4.61
N ILE A 255 21.93 -12.35 3.73
CA ILE A 255 23.35 -12.72 3.57
C ILE A 255 24.16 -11.49 3.10
N LYS A 256 23.69 -10.75 2.10
CA LYS A 256 24.36 -9.54 1.61
C LYS A 256 24.53 -8.50 2.72
N LEU A 257 23.49 -8.28 3.53
CA LEU A 257 23.54 -7.35 4.66
C LEU A 257 24.56 -7.79 5.70
N LEU A 258 24.59 -9.10 6.02
CA LEU A 258 25.56 -9.67 6.96
C LEU A 258 27.00 -9.49 6.46
N PHE A 259 27.26 -9.81 5.20
CA PHE A 259 28.61 -9.66 4.60
C PHE A 259 28.99 -8.18 4.45
N ALA A 260 28.05 -7.30 4.12
CA ALA A 260 28.32 -5.86 4.08
C ALA A 260 28.70 -5.34 5.50
N PHE A 261 28.01 -5.83 6.53
CA PHE A 261 28.33 -5.48 7.93
C PHE A 261 29.71 -6.03 8.31
N ALA A 262 29.96 -7.31 8.11
CA ALA A 262 31.24 -7.97 8.45
C ALA A 262 32.43 -7.36 7.66
N GLY A 263 32.19 -6.98 6.39
CA GLY A 263 33.19 -6.34 5.53
C GLY A 263 33.43 -4.85 5.81
N GLY A 264 32.82 -4.31 6.87
CA GLY A 264 33.07 -2.93 7.31
C GLY A 264 32.38 -1.86 6.44
N MET A 265 31.38 -2.23 5.63
CA MET A 265 30.65 -1.27 4.79
C MET A 265 29.78 -0.32 5.61
N PHE A 266 29.53 -0.64 6.88
CA PHE A 266 28.75 0.21 7.81
C PHE A 266 29.59 1.25 8.53
N ILE A 267 30.91 1.25 8.34
CA ILE A 267 31.82 2.26 8.91
C ILE A 267 31.67 3.56 8.10
N PRO A 268 31.29 4.70 8.71
CA PRO A 268 31.00 5.93 7.98
C PRO A 268 32.28 6.72 7.60
N VAL A 269 33.26 6.01 7.01
CA VAL A 269 34.53 6.59 6.54
C VAL A 269 34.75 6.18 5.09
N TRP A 270 35.07 7.15 4.24
CA TRP A 270 35.40 6.93 2.84
C TRP A 270 36.91 6.91 2.67
N ASN A 271 37.46 5.75 2.36
CA ASN A 271 38.91 5.51 2.29
C ASN A 271 39.50 5.67 0.87
N GLY A 272 38.77 6.33 -0.03
CA GLY A 272 39.15 6.50 -1.42
C GLY A 272 38.59 5.41 -2.32
N ILE A 273 38.38 5.75 -3.59
CA ILE A 273 37.64 4.92 -4.57
C ILE A 273 38.22 3.50 -4.71
N ARG A 274 39.56 3.38 -4.74
CA ARG A 274 40.25 2.09 -4.94
C ARG A 274 39.99 1.13 -3.79
N LYS A 275 40.12 1.60 -2.54
CA LYS A 275 39.91 0.76 -1.33
C LYS A 275 38.45 0.38 -1.19
N GLU A 276 37.55 1.31 -1.46
CA GLU A 276 36.09 1.04 -1.37
C GLU A 276 35.62 0.11 -2.48
N LEU A 277 36.19 0.24 -3.70
CA LEU A 277 35.87 -0.71 -4.79
C LEU A 277 36.30 -2.12 -4.42
N ILE A 278 37.53 -2.32 -3.91
CA ILE A 278 38.02 -3.63 -3.47
C ILE A 278 37.08 -4.20 -2.38
N ARG A 279 36.72 -3.38 -1.39
CA ARG A 279 35.81 -3.78 -0.31
C ARG A 279 34.45 -4.24 -0.87
N VAL A 280 33.84 -3.44 -1.75
CA VAL A 280 32.52 -3.74 -2.36
C VAL A 280 32.60 -5.01 -3.21
N VAL A 281 33.67 -5.17 -4.02
CA VAL A 281 33.89 -6.37 -4.85
C VAL A 281 33.98 -7.61 -3.97
N MET A 282 34.81 -7.56 -2.90
CA MET A 282 34.98 -8.70 -1.99
C MET A 282 33.66 -9.08 -1.31
N VAL A 283 32.93 -8.08 -0.79
CA VAL A 283 31.62 -8.32 -0.14
C VAL A 283 30.61 -8.92 -1.13
N SER A 284 30.52 -8.33 -2.33
CA SER A 284 29.56 -8.81 -3.34
C SER A 284 29.90 -10.24 -3.80
N PHE A 285 31.17 -10.50 -4.07
CA PHE A 285 31.63 -11.81 -4.53
C PHE A 285 31.39 -12.90 -3.46
N THR A 286 31.82 -12.65 -2.22
CA THR A 286 31.71 -13.64 -1.13
C THR A 286 30.24 -13.88 -0.74
N SER A 287 29.42 -12.83 -0.61
CA SER A 287 28.02 -12.99 -0.27
C SER A 287 27.22 -13.71 -1.37
N THR A 288 27.40 -13.28 -2.63
CA THR A 288 26.69 -13.91 -3.76
C THR A 288 27.22 -15.34 -4.04
N GLY A 289 28.51 -15.58 -3.80
CA GLY A 289 29.07 -16.93 -3.88
C GLY A 289 28.39 -17.88 -2.90
N LEU A 290 28.22 -17.47 -1.65
CA LEU A 290 27.48 -18.27 -0.65
C LEU A 290 26.02 -18.46 -1.06
N ILE A 291 25.36 -17.40 -1.55
CA ILE A 291 23.97 -17.48 -2.05
C ILE A 291 23.89 -18.54 -3.17
N GLY A 292 24.86 -18.51 -4.11
CA GLY A 292 24.91 -19.48 -5.20
C GLY A 292 25.04 -20.93 -4.71
N VAL A 293 25.87 -21.18 -3.69
CA VAL A 293 26.01 -22.52 -3.07
C VAL A 293 24.69 -22.95 -2.42
N ILE A 294 24.04 -22.05 -1.67
CA ILE A 294 22.75 -22.37 -1.02
C ILE A 294 21.69 -22.69 -2.08
N LEU A 295 21.60 -21.87 -3.15
CA LEU A 295 20.65 -22.13 -4.23
C LEU A 295 20.92 -23.47 -4.93
N LEU A 296 22.18 -23.84 -5.10
CA LEU A 296 22.57 -25.16 -5.67
C LEU A 296 22.05 -26.30 -4.78
N ILE A 297 22.21 -26.18 -3.46
CA ILE A 297 21.69 -27.15 -2.50
C ILE A 297 20.16 -27.22 -2.56
N LEU A 298 19.48 -26.05 -2.53
CA LEU A 298 18.01 -25.98 -2.60
C LEU A 298 17.47 -26.58 -3.91
N ASN A 299 18.20 -26.43 -5.01
CA ASN A 299 17.83 -27.02 -6.29
C ASN A 299 18.03 -28.54 -6.26
N ALA A 300 19.11 -29.01 -5.62
CA ALA A 300 19.40 -30.46 -5.51
C ALA A 300 18.37 -31.19 -4.64
N VAL A 301 17.75 -30.50 -3.66
CA VAL A 301 16.67 -31.07 -2.82
C VAL A 301 15.27 -30.69 -3.33
N GLU A 302 15.18 -30.19 -4.54
CA GLU A 302 13.93 -29.85 -5.27
C GLU A 302 13.05 -28.77 -4.59
N VAL A 303 13.60 -27.99 -3.67
CA VAL A 303 12.90 -26.85 -3.06
C VAL A 303 12.77 -25.69 -4.07
N VAL A 304 13.77 -25.57 -4.96
CA VAL A 304 13.81 -24.56 -6.02
C VAL A 304 13.83 -25.30 -7.37
N GLY A 305 12.91 -24.95 -8.25
CA GLY A 305 12.69 -25.66 -9.52
C GLY A 305 13.78 -25.47 -10.57
N SER A 306 14.65 -24.47 -10.42
CA SER A 306 15.69 -24.17 -11.41
C SER A 306 16.84 -23.37 -10.81
N TYR A 307 18.04 -23.55 -11.36
CA TYR A 307 19.25 -22.88 -10.91
C TYR A 307 19.89 -22.11 -12.08
N PRO A 308 19.51 -20.83 -12.28
CA PRO A 308 20.07 -20.04 -13.38
C PRO A 308 21.45 -19.48 -13.00
N ARG A 309 22.53 -20.22 -13.27
CA ARG A 309 23.93 -19.92 -12.87
C ARG A 309 24.38 -18.50 -13.25
N LEU A 310 23.99 -18.03 -14.44
CA LEU A 310 24.39 -16.70 -14.93
C LEU A 310 23.71 -15.58 -14.13
N VAL A 311 22.52 -15.80 -13.55
CA VAL A 311 21.86 -14.83 -12.67
C VAL A 311 22.74 -14.54 -11.44
N VAL A 312 23.37 -15.58 -10.87
CA VAL A 312 24.27 -15.42 -9.72
C VAL A 312 25.47 -14.53 -10.09
N LEU A 313 26.07 -14.73 -11.28
CA LEU A 313 27.19 -13.90 -11.75
C LEU A 313 26.77 -12.45 -12.01
N LEU A 314 25.59 -12.26 -12.64
CA LEU A 314 25.04 -10.93 -12.90
C LEU A 314 24.70 -10.20 -11.61
N ASP A 315 24.27 -10.93 -10.57
CA ASP A 315 24.00 -10.33 -9.26
C ASP A 315 25.27 -9.78 -8.61
N VAL A 316 26.44 -10.44 -8.77
CA VAL A 316 27.73 -9.85 -8.34
C VAL A 316 27.96 -8.51 -9.06
N PHE A 317 27.81 -8.51 -10.39
CA PHE A 317 28.00 -7.31 -11.21
C PHE A 317 27.11 -6.15 -10.75
N PHE A 318 25.77 -6.41 -10.65
CA PHE A 318 24.83 -5.38 -10.23
C PHE A 318 25.02 -4.96 -8.77
N SER A 319 25.42 -5.88 -7.88
CA SER A 319 25.76 -5.55 -6.50
C SER A 319 26.93 -4.55 -6.46
N VAL A 320 28.02 -4.82 -7.19
CA VAL A 320 29.18 -3.89 -7.24
C VAL A 320 28.75 -2.53 -7.80
N LEU A 321 28.00 -2.54 -8.92
CA LEU A 321 27.53 -1.31 -9.60
C LEU A 321 26.69 -0.44 -8.67
N LEU A 322 25.84 -1.03 -7.84
CA LEU A 322 24.91 -0.29 -6.98
C LEU A 322 25.51 0.03 -5.59
N PHE A 323 26.22 -0.92 -4.96
CA PHE A 323 26.78 -0.70 -3.61
C PHE A 323 27.77 0.46 -3.58
N LEU A 324 28.58 0.64 -4.61
CA LEU A 324 29.66 1.66 -4.60
C LEU A 324 29.09 3.08 -4.53
N PRO A 325 28.20 3.54 -5.45
CA PRO A 325 27.63 4.88 -5.36
C PRO A 325 26.70 5.06 -4.13
N VAL A 326 25.95 4.03 -3.78
CA VAL A 326 25.06 4.09 -2.62
C VAL A 326 25.88 4.24 -1.33
N ARG A 327 27.01 3.53 -1.21
CA ARG A 327 27.92 3.66 -0.07
C ARG A 327 28.52 5.08 -0.01
N TRP A 328 28.96 5.63 -1.16
CA TRP A 328 29.48 6.99 -1.22
C TRP A 328 28.45 8.00 -0.69
N LEU A 329 27.21 7.88 -1.15
CA LEU A 329 26.11 8.75 -0.72
C LEU A 329 25.78 8.56 0.77
N ALA A 330 25.67 7.31 1.25
CA ALA A 330 25.37 7.00 2.64
C ALA A 330 26.43 7.53 3.60
N VAL A 331 27.71 7.37 3.24
CA VAL A 331 28.83 7.95 4.03
C VAL A 331 28.67 9.47 4.13
N ARG A 332 28.37 10.16 3.01
CA ARG A 332 28.18 11.62 2.99
C ARG A 332 27.01 12.09 3.88
N LEU A 333 25.95 11.28 3.99
CA LEU A 333 24.80 11.60 4.84
C LEU A 333 25.10 11.39 6.34
N VAL A 334 26.04 10.51 6.66
CA VAL A 334 26.35 10.09 8.05
C VAL A 334 27.64 10.77 8.58
N GLU A 335 28.51 11.30 7.73
CA GLU A 335 29.90 11.74 8.00
C GLU A 335 30.07 12.80 9.12
N LYS A 336 28.99 13.44 9.57
CA LYS A 336 29.05 14.44 10.65
C LYS A 336 29.19 13.84 12.07
N ASP A 337 28.93 12.56 12.23
CA ASP A 337 29.11 11.86 13.51
C ASP A 337 30.46 11.12 13.48
N LYS A 338 31.50 11.77 13.99
CA LYS A 338 32.82 11.12 14.21
C LYS A 338 32.68 10.06 15.30
N GLY A 339 32.14 8.91 14.90
CA GLY A 339 32.04 7.74 15.78
C GLY A 339 33.32 6.89 15.71
N ASP A 340 33.53 6.11 16.72
CA ASP A 340 34.62 5.14 16.85
C ASP A 340 34.80 4.26 15.60
N GLU A 341 35.98 4.22 15.04
CA GLU A 341 36.40 3.31 13.96
C GLU A 341 36.59 1.88 14.47
N THR A 342 35.72 1.38 15.33
CA THR A 342 35.82 0.02 15.86
C THR A 342 35.47 -1.01 14.78
N SER A 343 36.12 -2.16 14.83
CA SER A 343 35.78 -3.27 13.92
C SER A 343 34.31 -3.69 14.10
N PRO A 344 33.61 -4.11 13.00
CA PRO A 344 32.22 -4.49 13.08
C PRO A 344 31.91 -5.59 14.14
N LEU A 345 32.82 -6.55 14.30
CA LEU A 345 32.67 -7.63 15.30
C LEU A 345 32.73 -7.09 16.72
N ARG A 346 33.67 -6.18 17.01
CA ARG A 346 33.78 -5.54 18.33
C ARG A 346 32.56 -4.65 18.60
N GLU A 347 32.10 -3.93 17.60
CA GLU A 347 30.89 -3.12 17.70
C GLU A 347 29.66 -4.00 17.98
N PHE A 348 29.52 -5.12 17.26
CA PHE A 348 28.43 -6.09 17.47
C PHE A 348 28.47 -6.62 18.91
N SER A 349 29.64 -7.13 19.33
CA SER A 349 29.77 -7.68 20.70
C SER A 349 29.44 -6.66 21.78
N ARG A 350 29.88 -5.40 21.62
CA ARG A 350 29.64 -4.33 22.59
C ARG A 350 28.19 -3.88 22.64
N ASN A 351 27.52 -3.80 21.49
CA ASN A 351 26.21 -3.16 21.39
C ASN A 351 25.05 -4.16 21.24
N PHE A 352 25.32 -5.47 21.11
CA PHE A 352 24.30 -6.47 20.81
C PHE A 352 23.15 -6.45 21.84
N CYS A 353 23.47 -6.42 23.12
CA CYS A 353 22.45 -6.42 24.19
C CYS A 353 21.55 -5.18 24.09
N ASP A 354 22.14 -4.02 23.80
CA ASP A 354 21.40 -2.76 23.62
C ASP A 354 20.53 -2.80 22.39
N TRP A 355 21.07 -3.27 21.24
CA TRP A 355 20.31 -3.43 20.00
C TRP A 355 19.15 -4.40 20.19
N PHE A 356 19.42 -5.56 20.82
CA PHE A 356 18.40 -6.56 21.11
C PHE A 356 17.31 -5.98 22.03
N ARG A 357 17.70 -5.32 23.11
CA ARG A 357 16.74 -4.71 24.07
C ARG A 357 15.88 -3.63 23.39
N ARG A 358 16.47 -2.83 22.49
CA ARG A 358 15.72 -1.80 21.73
C ARG A 358 14.76 -2.45 20.75
N GLY A 359 15.25 -3.42 19.98
CA GLY A 359 14.44 -4.15 19.01
C GLY A 359 13.32 -4.93 19.68
N ALA A 360 13.63 -5.67 20.75
CA ALA A 360 12.66 -6.50 21.47
C ALA A 360 11.53 -5.64 22.07
N GLY A 361 11.84 -4.47 22.63
CA GLY A 361 10.82 -3.58 23.19
C GLY A 361 9.76 -3.17 22.16
N TYR A 362 10.19 -2.95 20.94
CA TYR A 362 9.30 -2.58 19.82
C TYR A 362 8.65 -3.81 19.17
N ALA A 363 9.44 -4.85 18.90
CA ALA A 363 8.99 -6.01 18.13
C ALA A 363 8.07 -6.95 18.90
N LEU A 364 8.23 -7.03 20.24
CA LEU A 364 7.51 -8.01 21.07
C LEU A 364 5.97 -7.93 20.89
N PRO A 365 5.30 -6.76 21.01
CA PRO A 365 3.86 -6.73 20.79
C PRO A 365 3.49 -7.09 19.35
N VAL A 366 4.29 -6.69 18.34
CA VAL A 366 4.04 -7.00 16.93
C VAL A 366 4.10 -8.52 16.71
N VAL A 367 5.16 -9.17 17.20
CA VAL A 367 5.37 -10.60 17.02
C VAL A 367 4.27 -11.41 17.72
N ILE A 368 3.97 -11.05 18.98
CA ILE A 368 2.94 -11.76 19.77
C ILE A 368 1.57 -11.66 19.07
N LEU A 369 1.15 -10.44 18.71
CA LEU A 369 -0.17 -10.23 18.11
C LEU A 369 -0.25 -10.80 16.69
N LEU A 370 0.86 -10.75 15.94
CA LEU A 370 0.90 -11.37 14.61
C LEU A 370 0.79 -12.90 14.71
N ILE A 371 1.55 -13.53 15.59
CA ILE A 371 1.46 -14.99 15.80
C ILE A 371 0.04 -15.35 16.23
N PHE A 372 -0.52 -14.62 17.18
CA PHE A 372 -1.89 -14.85 17.65
C PHE A 372 -2.89 -14.76 16.46
N TYR A 373 -2.77 -13.72 15.63
CA TYR A 373 -3.61 -13.53 14.44
C TYR A 373 -3.47 -14.68 13.45
N LEU A 374 -2.23 -15.13 13.17
CA LEU A 374 -1.98 -16.23 12.23
C LEU A 374 -2.58 -17.55 12.75
N LEU A 375 -2.45 -17.80 14.06
CA LEU A 375 -3.02 -19.01 14.71
C LEU A 375 -4.55 -18.98 14.72
N LEU A 376 -5.16 -17.82 15.00
CA LEU A 376 -6.61 -17.67 14.93
C LEU A 376 -7.14 -17.90 13.51
N ASN A 377 -6.46 -17.35 12.50
CA ASN A 377 -6.86 -17.58 11.11
C ASN A 377 -6.75 -19.06 10.73
N LEU A 378 -5.65 -19.71 11.13
CA LEU A 378 -5.46 -21.13 10.87
C LEU A 378 -6.58 -21.97 11.50
N TYR A 379 -6.96 -21.62 12.74
CA TYR A 379 -7.99 -22.35 13.49
C TYR A 379 -9.38 -22.17 12.89
N TRP A 380 -9.77 -20.92 12.53
CA TRP A 380 -11.13 -20.62 12.07
C TRP A 380 -11.34 -20.78 10.58
N PHE A 381 -10.29 -20.56 9.78
CA PHE A 381 -10.42 -20.48 8.31
C PHE A 381 -9.57 -21.52 7.58
N GLY A 382 -8.79 -22.35 8.31
CA GLY A 382 -7.93 -23.36 7.70
C GLY A 382 -6.67 -22.81 7.03
N THR A 383 -6.41 -21.50 7.14
CA THR A 383 -5.23 -20.85 6.54
C THR A 383 -4.74 -19.72 7.41
N PRO A 384 -3.41 -19.56 7.62
CA PRO A 384 -2.90 -18.50 8.50
C PRO A 384 -3.00 -17.10 7.89
N THR A 385 -3.06 -16.98 6.57
CA THR A 385 -3.05 -15.67 5.87
C THR A 385 -4.38 -15.43 5.15
N PRO A 386 -4.74 -14.16 4.89
CA PRO A 386 -6.01 -13.86 4.21
C PRO A 386 -6.12 -14.57 2.85
N VAL A 387 -7.25 -15.19 2.61
CA VAL A 387 -7.54 -15.90 1.37
C VAL A 387 -7.47 -14.96 0.15
N SER A 388 -7.90 -13.71 0.30
CA SER A 388 -7.88 -12.72 -0.79
C SER A 388 -6.45 -12.46 -1.33
N GLY A 389 -5.44 -12.45 -0.46
CA GLY A 389 -4.04 -12.31 -0.89
C GLY A 389 -3.55 -13.51 -1.65
N GLN A 390 -3.92 -14.71 -1.20
CA GLN A 390 -3.52 -15.97 -1.84
C GLN A 390 -4.15 -16.12 -3.23
N ILE A 391 -5.43 -15.77 -3.36
CA ILE A 391 -6.16 -15.80 -4.64
C ILE A 391 -5.57 -14.81 -5.64
N LYS A 392 -5.29 -13.57 -5.21
CA LYS A 392 -4.68 -12.57 -6.08
C LYS A 392 -3.32 -13.03 -6.61
N HIS A 393 -2.54 -13.69 -5.77
CA HIS A 393 -1.26 -14.29 -6.17
C HIS A 393 -1.49 -15.41 -7.20
N TRP A 394 -2.46 -16.30 -6.95
CA TRP A 394 -2.82 -17.42 -7.86
C TRP A 394 -3.32 -16.89 -9.21
N TRP A 395 -4.17 -15.86 -9.22
CA TRP A 395 -4.65 -15.26 -10.49
C TRP A 395 -3.50 -14.85 -11.41
N GLY A 396 -2.43 -14.29 -10.85
CA GLY A 396 -1.27 -13.87 -11.65
C GLY A 396 -0.58 -15.03 -12.36
N THR A 397 -0.83 -16.28 -11.95
CA THR A 397 -0.26 -17.47 -12.60
C THR A 397 -1.14 -18.06 -13.70
N ILE A 398 -2.38 -17.54 -13.86
CA ILE A 398 -3.35 -18.07 -14.85
C ILE A 398 -3.22 -17.28 -16.15
N PRO A 399 -2.98 -17.97 -17.29
CA PRO A 399 -3.04 -17.30 -18.60
C PRO A 399 -4.44 -16.73 -18.86
N ASP A 400 -4.49 -15.53 -19.45
CA ASP A 400 -5.73 -14.86 -19.87
C ASP A 400 -6.72 -14.56 -18.73
N VAL A 401 -6.21 -14.49 -17.49
CA VAL A 401 -7.03 -14.10 -16.34
C VAL A 401 -7.54 -12.66 -16.51
N VAL A 402 -8.81 -12.45 -16.13
CA VAL A 402 -9.48 -11.15 -16.26
C VAL A 402 -8.92 -10.09 -15.31
N TYR A 403 -8.30 -10.49 -14.19
CA TYR A 403 -8.01 -9.59 -13.08
C TYR A 403 -6.68 -8.85 -13.18
N GLY A 404 -5.65 -9.48 -13.70
CA GLY A 404 -4.34 -8.82 -13.77
C GLY A 404 -3.26 -9.70 -14.33
N LYS A 405 -2.20 -9.08 -14.80
CA LYS A 405 -1.08 -9.78 -15.47
C LYS A 405 0.24 -9.36 -14.83
N PRO A 406 1.28 -10.22 -14.91
CA PRO A 406 2.62 -9.83 -14.44
C PRO A 406 3.13 -8.59 -15.18
N VAL A 407 3.95 -7.80 -14.49
CA VAL A 407 4.62 -6.65 -15.12
C VAL A 407 5.55 -7.11 -16.24
N ASN A 408 5.70 -6.28 -17.27
CA ASN A 408 6.45 -6.60 -18.48
C ASN A 408 7.63 -5.63 -18.74
N SER A 409 7.92 -4.73 -17.80
CA SER A 409 8.97 -3.72 -17.99
C SER A 409 9.59 -3.27 -16.67
N ILE A 410 10.83 -2.76 -16.73
CA ILE A 410 11.52 -2.21 -15.54
C ILE A 410 10.74 -1.02 -14.95
N PRO A 411 10.26 -0.03 -15.72
CA PRO A 411 9.45 1.03 -15.11
C PRO A 411 8.23 0.47 -14.36
N ALA A 412 7.51 -0.48 -14.93
CA ALA A 412 6.34 -1.09 -14.28
C ALA A 412 6.74 -1.84 -12.99
N LEU A 413 7.92 -2.49 -12.97
CA LEU A 413 8.43 -3.16 -11.76
C LEU A 413 8.58 -2.16 -10.59
N PHE A 414 8.90 -0.91 -10.88
CA PHE A 414 9.03 0.17 -9.90
C PHE A 414 7.77 1.05 -9.78
N GLY A 415 6.63 0.57 -10.29
CA GLY A 415 5.33 1.22 -10.12
C GLY A 415 5.00 2.32 -11.13
N PHE A 416 5.77 2.42 -12.22
CA PHE A 416 5.48 3.37 -13.30
C PHE A 416 4.62 2.66 -14.34
N PHE A 417 3.30 2.62 -14.09
CA PHE A 417 2.34 1.96 -14.97
C PHE A 417 1.88 2.90 -16.08
N GLU A 418 1.46 2.33 -17.21
CA GLU A 418 0.92 3.10 -18.34
C GLU A 418 -0.28 3.95 -17.93
N ASN A 419 -1.19 3.37 -17.14
CA ASN A 419 -2.29 4.12 -16.53
C ASN A 419 -1.76 4.89 -15.31
N SER A 420 -1.50 6.17 -15.50
CA SER A 420 -0.91 7.05 -14.47
C SER A 420 -1.75 7.15 -13.20
N GLY A 421 -3.08 7.07 -13.32
CA GLY A 421 -3.99 7.16 -12.16
C GLY A 421 -3.90 5.98 -11.21
N GLN A 422 -3.36 4.85 -11.67
CA GLN A 422 -3.14 3.66 -10.83
C GLN A 422 -1.72 3.56 -10.30
N SER A 423 -0.82 4.42 -10.76
CA SER A 423 0.58 4.43 -10.33
C SER A 423 0.69 4.82 -8.84
N PRO A 424 1.52 4.12 -8.03
CA PRO A 424 1.80 4.57 -6.66
C PRO A 424 2.40 5.97 -6.59
N TRP A 425 3.04 6.44 -7.66
CA TRP A 425 3.72 7.73 -7.73
C TRP A 425 2.86 8.87 -8.30
N TRP A 426 1.56 8.64 -8.58
CA TRP A 426 0.70 9.61 -9.28
C TRP A 426 0.72 11.00 -8.61
N LEU A 427 0.66 11.04 -7.27
CA LEU A 427 0.69 12.31 -6.54
C LEU A 427 2.02 13.05 -6.73
N LEU A 428 3.12 12.29 -6.72
CA LEU A 428 4.47 12.85 -6.87
C LEU A 428 4.66 13.53 -8.23
N PHE A 429 4.02 13.00 -9.28
CA PHE A 429 4.14 13.52 -10.64
C PHE A 429 2.90 14.30 -11.12
N LEU A 430 1.94 14.55 -10.23
CA LEU A 430 0.70 15.28 -10.56
C LEU A 430 0.95 16.63 -11.25
N PRO A 431 1.88 17.51 -10.79
CA PRO A 431 2.09 18.79 -11.48
C PRO A 431 2.58 18.60 -12.93
N VAL A 432 3.39 17.58 -13.19
CA VAL A 432 3.87 17.27 -14.54
C VAL A 432 2.69 16.81 -15.40
N SER A 433 1.84 15.93 -14.88
CA SER A 433 0.65 15.44 -15.60
C SER A 433 -0.28 16.61 -15.96
N VAL A 434 -0.58 17.48 -14.98
CA VAL A 434 -1.44 18.66 -15.19
C VAL A 434 -0.85 19.59 -16.27
N ILE A 435 0.47 19.84 -16.22
CA ILE A 435 1.14 20.69 -17.24
C ILE A 435 1.01 20.06 -18.63
N LEU A 436 1.29 18.75 -18.74
CA LEU A 436 1.22 18.04 -20.01
C LEU A 436 -0.21 18.03 -20.59
N ASP A 437 -1.20 17.72 -19.75
CA ASP A 437 -2.60 17.67 -20.17
C ASP A 437 -3.11 19.06 -20.60
N THR A 438 -2.69 20.12 -19.87
CA THR A 438 -3.16 21.49 -20.13
C THR A 438 -2.45 22.12 -21.34
N LEU A 439 -1.13 21.95 -21.44
CA LEU A 439 -0.33 22.65 -22.48
C LEU A 439 -0.19 21.87 -23.77
N LEU A 440 -0.21 20.54 -23.70
CA LEU A 440 0.06 19.68 -24.85
C LEU A 440 -1.18 18.94 -25.35
N GLY A 441 -2.32 19.16 -24.72
CA GLY A 441 -3.67 18.78 -25.18
C GLY A 441 -3.80 17.52 -26.05
N GLY A 442 -3.61 16.34 -25.48
CA GLY A 442 -3.90 15.12 -26.22
C GLY A 442 -2.80 14.61 -27.15
N LEU A 443 -1.53 14.98 -26.92
CA LEU A 443 -0.39 14.34 -27.62
C LEU A 443 -0.15 12.89 -27.11
N GLU A 444 -1.17 12.25 -26.60
CA GLU A 444 -1.11 10.84 -26.22
C GLU A 444 -0.84 9.96 -27.46
N GLY A 445 0.18 9.15 -27.38
CA GLY A 445 0.50 8.17 -28.42
C GLY A 445 1.62 8.51 -29.39
N GLN A 446 2.23 9.71 -29.32
CA GLN A 446 3.40 10.03 -30.13
C GLN A 446 4.70 9.73 -29.38
N THR A 447 5.67 9.12 -30.04
CA THR A 447 6.99 8.79 -29.45
C THR A 447 7.69 10.01 -28.85
N THR A 448 7.58 11.16 -29.52
CA THR A 448 8.11 12.44 -29.02
C THR A 448 7.49 12.86 -27.68
N SER A 449 6.22 12.57 -27.47
CA SER A 449 5.54 12.92 -26.20
C SER A 449 6.03 12.07 -25.02
N VAL A 450 6.42 10.80 -25.27
CA VAL A 450 6.94 9.90 -24.22
C VAL A 450 8.29 10.41 -23.68
N TRP A 451 9.20 10.82 -24.58
CA TRP A 451 10.50 11.36 -24.17
C TRP A 451 10.35 12.68 -23.39
N LEU A 452 9.47 13.56 -23.87
CA LEU A 452 9.17 14.82 -23.20
C LEU A 452 8.57 14.59 -21.81
N LYS A 453 7.58 13.70 -21.72
CA LYS A 453 6.94 13.29 -20.45
C LYS A 453 7.98 12.78 -19.46
N ASN A 454 8.81 11.83 -19.89
CA ASN A 454 9.84 11.23 -19.02
C ASN A 454 10.90 12.27 -18.60
N GLY A 455 11.32 13.15 -19.51
CA GLY A 455 12.25 14.24 -19.23
C GLY A 455 11.70 15.21 -18.20
N LEU A 456 10.44 15.61 -18.32
CA LEU A 456 9.76 16.50 -17.37
C LEU A 456 9.60 15.82 -16.00
N MET A 457 9.25 14.52 -15.97
CA MET A 457 9.15 13.76 -14.72
C MET A 457 10.51 13.68 -14.01
N LEU A 458 11.59 13.40 -14.74
CA LEU A 458 12.95 13.37 -14.18
C LEU A 458 13.40 14.75 -13.68
N GLY A 459 13.13 15.80 -14.45
CA GLY A 459 13.41 17.20 -14.07
C GLY A 459 12.65 17.58 -12.80
N TRP A 460 11.37 17.22 -12.74
CA TRP A 460 10.54 17.49 -11.56
C TRP A 460 11.05 16.75 -10.32
N LEU A 461 11.39 15.47 -10.47
CA LEU A 461 11.98 14.68 -9.38
C LEU A 461 13.31 15.29 -8.91
N ALA A 462 14.15 15.72 -9.85
CA ALA A 462 15.42 16.40 -9.53
C ALA A 462 15.17 17.69 -8.74
N LEU A 463 14.15 18.48 -9.09
CA LEU A 463 13.76 19.69 -8.36
C LEU A 463 13.30 19.36 -6.92
N LEU A 464 12.50 18.32 -6.74
CA LEU A 464 12.05 17.88 -5.41
C LEU A 464 13.24 17.42 -4.56
N LEU A 465 14.15 16.61 -5.14
CA LEU A 465 15.33 16.12 -4.43
C LEU A 465 16.30 17.26 -4.13
N ALA A 466 16.44 18.24 -5.02
CA ALA A 466 17.27 19.44 -4.80
C ALA A 466 16.72 20.26 -3.62
N GLY A 467 15.40 20.47 -3.56
CA GLY A 467 14.76 21.15 -2.42
C GLY A 467 15.01 20.42 -1.10
N LEU A 468 14.82 19.10 -1.10
CA LEU A 468 15.10 18.27 0.09
C LEU A 468 16.59 18.34 0.48
N TRP A 469 17.49 18.28 -0.49
CA TRP A 469 18.94 18.41 -0.27
C TRP A 469 19.30 19.76 0.35
N LEU A 470 18.74 20.87 -0.18
CA LEU A 470 18.94 22.23 0.33
C LEU A 470 18.51 22.32 1.81
N ARG A 471 17.36 21.72 2.14
CA ARG A 471 16.87 21.67 3.51
C ARG A 471 17.86 20.90 4.42
N ILE A 472 18.27 19.70 3.99
CA ILE A 472 19.21 18.84 4.75
C ILE A 472 20.55 19.58 4.95
N LYS A 473 21.06 20.25 3.91
CA LYS A 473 22.31 21.02 3.96
C LYS A 473 22.21 22.16 4.98
N LYS A 474 21.08 22.85 5.05
CA LYS A 474 20.90 24.03 5.90
C LYS A 474 20.53 23.69 7.35
N ARG A 475 19.60 22.73 7.55
CA ARG A 475 19.04 22.42 8.89
C ARG A 475 19.50 21.07 9.45
N GLY A 476 20.18 20.25 8.64
CA GLY A 476 20.49 18.87 9.01
C GLY A 476 19.26 17.95 8.84
N ILE A 477 19.42 16.73 9.28
CA ILE A 477 18.31 15.73 9.28
C ILE A 477 17.71 15.74 10.68
N ASP A 478 16.57 16.40 10.83
CA ASP A 478 15.77 16.37 12.05
C ASP A 478 14.93 15.10 12.10
N ALA A 479 14.28 14.81 13.21
CA ALA A 479 13.48 13.59 13.43
C ALA A 479 12.35 13.43 12.40
N GLN A 480 11.75 14.54 11.97
CA GLN A 480 10.67 14.51 10.98
C GLN A 480 11.20 14.19 9.57
N THR A 481 12.28 14.86 9.15
CA THR A 481 12.93 14.59 7.84
C THR A 481 13.44 13.15 7.80
N LEU A 482 13.93 12.64 8.93
CA LEU A 482 14.45 11.28 9.03
C LEU A 482 13.38 10.23 8.69
N MET A 483 12.10 10.51 8.95
CA MET A 483 10.99 9.57 8.63
C MET A 483 10.80 9.34 7.14
N ILE A 484 11.35 10.20 6.26
CA ILE A 484 11.33 9.93 4.81
C ILE A 484 12.04 8.61 4.47
N PHE A 485 13.15 8.30 5.14
CA PHE A 485 13.98 7.13 4.77
C PHE A 485 13.25 5.81 5.00
N PRO A 486 12.71 5.50 6.22
CA PRO A 486 11.98 4.27 6.40
C PRO A 486 10.68 4.21 5.58
N LEU A 487 9.98 5.34 5.42
CA LEU A 487 8.75 5.39 4.62
C LEU A 487 9.03 5.13 3.13
N LEU A 488 10.07 5.79 2.55
CA LEU A 488 10.47 5.56 1.16
C LEU A 488 10.88 4.09 0.95
N THR A 489 11.69 3.55 1.87
CA THR A 489 12.11 2.14 1.78
C THR A 489 10.89 1.21 1.82
N ALA A 490 9.96 1.47 2.75
CA ALA A 490 8.72 0.68 2.87
C ALA A 490 7.88 0.76 1.58
N CYS A 491 7.75 1.95 1.00
CA CYS A 491 7.02 2.16 -0.26
C CYS A 491 7.64 1.35 -1.41
N LEU A 492 8.97 1.37 -1.52
CA LEU A 492 9.67 0.60 -2.55
C LEU A 492 9.53 -0.90 -2.32
N LEU A 493 9.62 -1.37 -1.07
CA LEU A 493 9.40 -2.78 -0.72
C LEU A 493 7.97 -3.22 -1.05
N GLN A 494 6.98 -2.38 -0.76
CA GLN A 494 5.58 -2.63 -1.07
C GLN A 494 5.36 -2.76 -2.58
N ILE A 495 5.92 -1.84 -3.38
CA ILE A 495 5.84 -1.91 -4.85
C ILE A 495 6.45 -3.24 -5.33
N LEU A 496 7.70 -3.53 -4.93
CA LEU A 496 8.38 -4.76 -5.38
C LEU A 496 7.63 -6.02 -4.95
N TYR A 497 6.99 -6.01 -3.78
CA TYR A 497 6.16 -7.12 -3.34
C TYR A 497 4.95 -7.32 -4.26
N TYR A 498 4.23 -6.25 -4.59
CA TYR A 498 3.04 -6.34 -5.46
C TYR A 498 3.41 -6.67 -6.89
N THR A 499 4.40 -5.99 -7.47
CA THR A 499 4.82 -6.23 -8.86
C THR A 499 5.54 -7.56 -9.03
N GLY A 500 6.24 -8.02 -7.99
CA GLY A 500 6.94 -9.31 -7.97
C GLY A 500 6.04 -10.50 -7.66
N SER A 501 4.80 -10.29 -7.24
CA SER A 501 3.86 -11.37 -6.90
C SER A 501 2.79 -11.63 -7.97
N TYR A 502 3.05 -11.22 -9.22
CA TYR A 502 2.23 -11.44 -10.42
C TYR A 502 0.99 -10.58 -10.55
N TYR A 503 0.31 -10.26 -9.45
CA TYR A 503 -0.97 -9.55 -9.50
C TYR A 503 -0.74 -8.06 -9.69
N VAL A 504 -1.05 -7.55 -10.87
CA VAL A 504 -0.81 -6.16 -11.26
C VAL A 504 -2.13 -5.45 -11.58
N ASN A 505 -3.20 -5.72 -10.86
CA ASN A 505 -4.41 -4.91 -10.90
C ASN A 505 -4.42 -4.01 -9.67
N HIS A 506 -3.68 -2.91 -9.76
CA HIS A 506 -3.50 -1.99 -8.65
C HIS A 506 -4.68 -1.04 -8.51
N ARG A 507 -5.04 -0.77 -7.27
CA ARG A 507 -6.15 0.14 -6.94
C ARG A 507 -5.63 1.33 -6.15
N PRO A 508 -6.22 2.51 -6.28
CA PRO A 508 -5.72 3.73 -5.59
C PRO A 508 -5.57 3.55 -4.07
N TRP A 509 -6.44 2.78 -3.44
CA TRP A 509 -6.40 2.56 -1.98
C TRP A 509 -5.23 1.68 -1.50
N TYR A 510 -4.46 1.07 -2.40
CA TYR A 510 -3.25 0.33 -2.02
C TYR A 510 -2.10 1.29 -1.65
N TRP A 511 -2.09 2.51 -2.18
CA TRP A 511 -0.91 3.37 -2.20
C TRP A 511 -0.95 4.51 -1.16
N VAL A 512 -1.64 4.33 -0.04
CA VAL A 512 -1.80 5.34 1.02
C VAL A 512 -0.43 5.81 1.56
N ASN A 513 0.50 4.87 1.78
CA ASN A 513 1.86 5.19 2.26
C ASN A 513 2.61 6.09 1.26
N HIS A 514 2.41 5.86 -0.04
CA HIS A 514 3.01 6.66 -1.12
C HIS A 514 2.42 8.08 -1.14
N LEU A 515 1.12 8.21 -0.86
CA LEU A 515 0.48 9.54 -0.76
C LEU A 515 1.04 10.32 0.43
N ILE A 516 1.21 9.68 1.59
CA ILE A 516 1.85 10.30 2.77
C ILE A 516 3.27 10.71 2.41
N LEU A 517 4.06 9.82 1.79
CA LEU A 517 5.43 10.12 1.34
C LEU A 517 5.45 11.33 0.40
N GLY A 518 4.53 11.38 -0.57
CA GLY A 518 4.41 12.50 -1.52
C GLY A 518 4.18 13.83 -0.81
N VAL A 519 3.22 13.87 0.12
CA VAL A 519 2.92 15.09 0.90
C VAL A 519 4.14 15.52 1.72
N LEU A 520 4.86 14.58 2.34
CA LEU A 520 6.08 14.88 3.11
C LEU A 520 7.18 15.41 2.20
N LEU A 521 7.43 14.77 1.05
CA LEU A 521 8.46 15.20 0.09
C LEU A 521 8.18 16.62 -0.41
N TYR A 522 6.93 16.91 -0.80
CA TYR A 522 6.54 18.27 -1.19
C TYR A 522 6.78 19.28 -0.06
N SER A 523 6.33 18.96 1.16
CA SER A 523 6.45 19.88 2.30
C SER A 523 7.90 20.21 2.62
N PHE A 524 8.77 19.19 2.66
CA PHE A 524 10.18 19.37 2.98
C PHE A 524 10.96 20.02 1.83
N SER A 525 10.65 19.68 0.57
CA SER A 525 11.30 20.27 -0.61
C SER A 525 10.97 21.76 -0.73
N LEU A 526 9.69 22.12 -0.57
CA LEU A 526 9.28 23.53 -0.61
C LEU A 526 9.89 24.34 0.53
N ASP A 527 10.01 23.75 1.73
CA ASP A 527 10.70 24.41 2.87
C ASP A 527 12.18 24.63 2.55
N GLY A 528 12.82 23.66 1.87
CA GLY A 528 14.22 23.79 1.42
C GLY A 528 14.40 24.92 0.41
N TRP A 529 13.56 24.98 -0.62
CA TRP A 529 13.59 26.06 -1.62
C TRP A 529 13.32 27.42 -0.97
N ASN A 530 12.36 27.52 -0.06
CA ASN A 530 12.07 28.75 0.69
C ASN A 530 13.30 29.24 1.47
N SER A 531 14.06 28.31 2.03
CA SER A 531 15.26 28.66 2.80
C SER A 531 16.36 29.29 1.93
N LEU A 532 16.41 28.93 0.64
CA LEU A 532 17.35 29.51 -0.33
C LEU A 532 16.91 30.93 -0.72
N VAL A 533 15.62 31.10 -1.07
CA VAL A 533 15.07 32.41 -1.46
C VAL A 533 15.16 33.43 -0.33
N SER A 534 14.90 33.00 0.91
CA SER A 534 15.00 33.89 2.09
C SER A 534 16.42 34.34 2.40
N ALA A 535 17.43 33.63 1.92
CA ALA A 535 18.84 33.99 2.12
C ALA A 535 19.32 35.04 1.10
N THR A 536 18.61 35.20 -0.03
CA THR A 536 19.06 36.09 -1.12
C THR A 536 18.34 37.46 -1.12
N GLU A 537 17.19 37.57 -0.43
CA GLU A 537 16.38 38.80 -0.36
C GLU A 537 15.83 39.03 1.04
N ASN A 538 15.73 40.27 1.45
CA ASN A 538 15.09 40.69 2.71
C ASN A 538 13.54 40.52 2.68
N LYS A 539 13.04 39.52 1.97
CA LYS A 539 11.60 39.31 1.74
C LYS A 539 11.13 37.89 2.11
N SER A 540 11.02 37.66 3.42
CA SER A 540 10.45 36.42 3.98
C SER A 540 8.95 36.24 3.75
N VAL A 541 8.29 37.13 3.01
CA VAL A 541 6.82 37.24 2.94
C VAL A 541 6.19 36.43 1.79
N ARG A 542 6.95 36.07 0.74
CA ARG A 542 6.35 35.51 -0.50
C ARG A 542 5.84 34.07 -0.38
N LEU A 543 6.59 33.15 0.22
CA LEU A 543 6.15 31.75 0.32
C LEU A 543 4.96 31.55 1.29
N PRO A 544 4.92 32.20 2.49
CA PRO A 544 3.73 32.11 3.33
C PRO A 544 2.47 32.62 2.64
N ALA A 545 2.58 33.75 1.89
CA ALA A 545 1.45 34.29 1.12
C ALA A 545 0.99 33.30 0.02
N PHE A 546 1.94 32.78 -0.78
CA PHE A 546 1.67 31.79 -1.81
C PHE A 546 1.01 30.52 -1.23
N SER A 547 1.58 29.98 -0.14
CA SER A 547 1.02 28.78 0.53
C SER A 547 -0.38 29.02 1.05
N THR A 548 -0.68 30.25 1.53
CA THR A 548 -2.02 30.63 1.99
C THR A 548 -3.01 30.66 0.82
N VAL A 549 -2.62 31.26 -0.32
CA VAL A 549 -3.47 31.31 -1.52
C VAL A 549 -3.78 29.88 -2.00
N VAL A 550 -2.75 29.03 -2.12
CA VAL A 550 -2.93 27.63 -2.55
C VAL A 550 -3.81 26.86 -1.56
N MET A 551 -3.61 27.08 -0.25
CA MET A 551 -4.42 26.44 0.80
C MET A 551 -5.90 26.82 0.68
N VAL A 552 -6.19 28.11 0.47
CA VAL A 552 -7.57 28.59 0.29
C VAL A 552 -8.16 28.03 -1.01
N ALA A 553 -7.38 28.05 -2.10
CA ALA A 553 -7.82 27.50 -3.40
C ALA A 553 -8.17 26.01 -3.30
N VAL A 554 -7.31 25.21 -2.67
CA VAL A 554 -7.55 23.76 -2.45
C VAL A 554 -8.78 23.56 -1.55
N GLY A 555 -8.90 24.33 -0.49
CA GLY A 555 -10.04 24.27 0.43
C GLY A 555 -11.36 24.59 -0.29
N LEU A 556 -11.39 25.64 -1.09
CA LEU A 556 -12.56 26.03 -1.90
C LEU A 556 -12.88 24.98 -2.95
N TRP A 557 -11.87 24.52 -3.71
CA TRP A 557 -12.07 23.49 -4.74
C TRP A 557 -12.61 22.19 -4.12
N GLY A 558 -12.01 21.72 -3.03
CA GLY A 558 -12.47 20.50 -2.37
C GLY A 558 -13.88 20.63 -1.81
N SER A 559 -14.18 21.77 -1.15
CA SER A 559 -15.52 22.00 -0.62
C SER A 559 -16.57 22.08 -1.75
N THR A 560 -16.23 22.79 -2.84
CA THR A 560 -17.12 22.89 -4.02
C THR A 560 -17.33 21.52 -4.65
N TYR A 561 -16.25 20.74 -4.84
CA TYR A 561 -16.33 19.37 -5.35
C TYR A 561 -17.28 18.52 -4.51
N LEU A 562 -17.11 18.52 -3.19
CA LEU A 562 -17.93 17.70 -2.28
C LEU A 562 -19.41 18.15 -2.33
N LEU A 563 -19.67 19.46 -2.27
CA LEU A 563 -21.04 19.97 -2.31
C LEU A 563 -21.70 19.70 -3.66
N SER A 564 -21.03 19.99 -4.77
CA SER A 564 -21.59 19.79 -6.12
C SER A 564 -21.80 18.31 -6.46
N SER A 565 -20.88 17.44 -6.02
CA SER A 565 -20.97 16.01 -6.34
C SER A 565 -22.01 15.27 -5.49
N PHE A 566 -22.29 15.73 -4.28
CA PHE A 566 -23.13 14.99 -3.35
C PHE A 566 -24.35 15.76 -2.88
N ALA A 567 -24.17 16.93 -2.26
CA ALA A 567 -25.24 17.64 -1.55
C ALA A 567 -26.18 18.38 -2.50
N LEU A 568 -25.63 19.03 -3.55
CA LEU A 568 -26.41 19.85 -4.48
C LEU A 568 -26.88 19.06 -5.72
N GLN A 569 -26.39 17.85 -5.90
CA GLN A 569 -26.78 17.00 -7.01
C GLN A 569 -28.20 16.48 -6.81
N LYS A 570 -29.10 16.90 -7.67
CA LYS A 570 -30.46 16.36 -7.75
C LYS A 570 -30.44 15.22 -8.78
N ASP A 571 -30.41 14.01 -8.31
CA ASP A 571 -30.49 12.85 -9.17
C ASP A 571 -31.73 12.06 -8.77
N ASP A 572 -32.74 12.10 -9.60
CA ASP A 572 -34.02 11.42 -9.37
C ASP A 572 -33.96 9.93 -9.79
N LYS A 573 -32.83 9.51 -10.37
CA LYS A 573 -32.63 8.11 -10.79
C LYS A 573 -32.25 7.24 -9.59
N THR A 574 -32.71 6.00 -9.64
CA THR A 574 -32.29 4.96 -8.71
C THR A 574 -30.78 4.68 -8.93
N ALA A 575 -30.03 4.52 -7.86
CA ALA A 575 -28.61 4.17 -7.97
C ALA A 575 -28.46 2.86 -8.76
N TYR A 576 -27.45 2.79 -9.62
CA TYR A 576 -27.21 1.68 -10.54
C TYR A 576 -27.29 0.31 -9.84
N TYR A 577 -26.65 0.16 -8.71
CA TYR A 577 -26.62 -1.11 -7.97
C TYR A 577 -28.00 -1.47 -7.36
N LEU A 578 -28.81 -0.50 -6.99
CA LEU A 578 -30.15 -0.77 -6.47
C LEU A 578 -31.08 -1.22 -7.60
N GLU A 579 -30.95 -0.62 -8.78
CA GLU A 579 -31.71 -1.03 -9.98
C GLU A 579 -31.30 -2.47 -10.38
N GLU A 580 -30.00 -2.78 -10.37
CA GLU A 580 -29.48 -4.12 -10.65
C GLU A 580 -30.13 -5.16 -9.71
N VAL A 581 -30.09 -4.89 -8.41
CA VAL A 581 -30.67 -5.78 -7.37
C VAL A 581 -32.18 -5.96 -7.59
N GLU A 582 -32.90 -4.87 -7.86
CA GLU A 582 -34.36 -4.93 -8.09
C GLU A 582 -34.69 -5.82 -9.29
N ARG A 583 -34.00 -5.60 -10.42
CA ARG A 583 -34.20 -6.40 -11.63
C ARG A 583 -33.81 -7.87 -11.41
N LEU A 584 -32.71 -8.14 -10.71
CA LEU A 584 -32.30 -9.51 -10.39
C LEU A 584 -33.34 -10.21 -9.53
N GLN A 585 -33.95 -9.51 -8.57
CA GLN A 585 -35.06 -10.06 -7.75
C GLN A 585 -36.33 -10.36 -8.57
N GLN A 586 -36.60 -9.59 -9.62
CA GLN A 586 -37.73 -9.83 -10.50
C GLN A 586 -37.58 -11.10 -11.35
N HIS A 587 -36.30 -11.47 -11.67
CA HIS A 587 -36.01 -12.61 -12.55
C HIS A 587 -35.63 -13.89 -11.79
N THR A 588 -35.52 -13.83 -10.46
CA THR A 588 -35.14 -15.01 -9.66
C THR A 588 -36.14 -15.27 -8.53
N PRO A 589 -36.48 -16.53 -8.23
CA PRO A 589 -37.32 -16.82 -7.06
C PRO A 589 -36.58 -16.60 -5.74
N ALA A 590 -37.34 -16.54 -4.64
CA ALA A 590 -36.77 -16.47 -3.30
C ALA A 590 -36.12 -17.82 -2.93
N GLY A 591 -35.07 -17.77 -2.11
CA GLY A 591 -34.39 -18.96 -1.59
C GLY A 591 -33.22 -19.46 -2.43
N VAL A 592 -33.03 -18.92 -3.65
CA VAL A 592 -31.99 -19.39 -4.58
C VAL A 592 -30.61 -18.89 -4.20
N ARG A 593 -29.57 -19.63 -4.65
CA ARG A 593 -28.14 -19.29 -4.57
C ARG A 593 -27.68 -18.81 -5.94
N ILE A 594 -27.10 -17.62 -5.97
CA ILE A 594 -26.62 -16.94 -7.21
C ILE A 594 -25.12 -16.74 -7.10
N GLY A 595 -24.35 -17.38 -7.99
CA GLY A 595 -22.91 -17.17 -8.09
C GLY A 595 -22.60 -15.87 -8.82
N MET A 596 -21.70 -15.05 -8.26
CA MET A 596 -21.29 -13.80 -8.90
C MET A 596 -19.77 -13.60 -8.82
N PRO A 597 -19.10 -13.23 -9.93
CA PRO A 597 -17.81 -12.55 -9.80
C PRO A 597 -18.02 -11.20 -9.08
N GLY A 598 -17.31 -10.96 -8.00
CA GLY A 598 -17.64 -9.80 -7.16
C GLY A 598 -18.89 -10.05 -6.33
N GLY A 599 -19.90 -9.21 -6.49
CA GLY A 599 -21.22 -9.36 -5.88
C GLY A 599 -21.36 -8.85 -4.46
N GLY A 600 -20.43 -8.00 -3.99
CA GLY A 600 -20.51 -7.42 -2.64
C GLY A 600 -21.72 -6.53 -2.46
N THR A 601 -21.94 -5.62 -3.39
CA THR A 601 -23.06 -4.68 -3.37
C THR A 601 -24.39 -5.44 -3.47
N THR A 602 -24.44 -6.38 -4.40
CA THR A 602 -25.63 -7.22 -4.60
C THR A 602 -25.95 -8.03 -3.33
N ALA A 603 -24.93 -8.66 -2.72
CA ALA A 603 -25.10 -9.42 -1.47
C ALA A 603 -25.65 -8.58 -0.32
N TYR A 604 -25.23 -7.31 -0.25
CA TYR A 604 -25.65 -6.41 0.83
C TYR A 604 -27.13 -6.01 0.70
N PHE A 605 -27.61 -5.75 -0.53
CA PHE A 605 -28.95 -5.19 -0.76
C PHE A 605 -30.02 -6.24 -1.11
N ILE A 606 -29.63 -7.39 -1.68
CA ILE A 606 -30.60 -8.40 -2.14
C ILE A 606 -31.36 -9.01 -0.96
N ARG A 607 -32.64 -9.32 -1.18
CA ARG A 607 -33.51 -9.92 -0.14
C ARG A 607 -33.98 -11.31 -0.57
N GLY A 608 -33.89 -12.24 0.36
CA GLY A 608 -34.42 -13.61 0.16
C GLY A 608 -33.62 -14.43 -0.87
N ARG A 609 -32.43 -14.02 -1.27
CA ARG A 609 -31.51 -14.78 -2.12
C ARG A 609 -30.12 -14.74 -1.48
N THR A 610 -29.29 -15.69 -1.85
CA THR A 610 -27.91 -15.77 -1.35
C THR A 610 -26.93 -15.56 -2.49
N ILE A 611 -26.05 -14.56 -2.36
CA ILE A 611 -24.96 -14.33 -3.33
C ILE A 611 -23.72 -15.09 -2.87
N VAL A 612 -23.20 -15.93 -3.77
CA VAL A 612 -21.97 -16.70 -3.56
C VAL A 612 -20.85 -16.07 -4.38
N ASN A 613 -19.79 -15.63 -3.73
CA ASN A 613 -18.65 -14.98 -4.39
C ASN A 613 -17.84 -16.01 -5.18
N LEU A 614 -17.83 -15.90 -6.50
CA LEU A 614 -17.12 -16.81 -7.41
C LEU A 614 -15.65 -16.46 -7.62
N ASP A 615 -15.25 -15.21 -7.39
CA ASP A 615 -13.84 -14.82 -7.52
C ASP A 615 -12.98 -15.35 -6.37
N GLY A 616 -13.61 -15.75 -5.25
CA GLY A 616 -12.93 -16.33 -4.10
C GLY A 616 -12.36 -15.33 -3.12
N LEU A 617 -12.35 -14.02 -3.44
CA LEU A 617 -11.74 -12.98 -2.58
C LEU A 617 -12.34 -12.98 -1.18
N ILE A 618 -13.63 -13.25 -1.11
CA ILE A 618 -14.40 -13.26 0.15
C ILE A 618 -15.19 -14.58 0.29
N ASN A 619 -14.65 -15.65 -0.27
CA ASN A 619 -15.17 -17.01 -0.13
C ASN A 619 -14.22 -17.81 0.79
N SER A 620 -14.52 -19.09 1.04
CA SER A 620 -13.76 -19.94 1.96
C SER A 620 -12.39 -20.35 1.37
N PHE A 621 -11.46 -20.68 2.26
CA PHE A 621 -10.16 -21.27 1.86
C PHE A 621 -10.38 -22.61 1.14
N ASP A 622 -11.37 -23.37 1.56
CA ASP A 622 -11.76 -24.64 0.94
C ASP A 622 -12.16 -24.43 -0.54
N TYR A 623 -13.02 -23.45 -0.81
CA TYR A 623 -13.37 -23.05 -2.20
C TYR A 623 -12.11 -22.72 -3.01
N PHE A 624 -11.21 -21.94 -2.42
CA PHE A 624 -9.94 -21.59 -3.11
C PHE A 624 -9.10 -22.84 -3.45
N GLN A 625 -9.04 -23.83 -2.54
CA GLN A 625 -8.30 -25.06 -2.81
C GLN A 625 -8.94 -25.84 -3.98
N HIS A 626 -10.25 -25.89 -4.05
CA HIS A 626 -10.99 -26.52 -5.16
C HIS A 626 -10.75 -25.76 -6.48
N LEU A 627 -10.78 -24.42 -6.45
CA LEU A 627 -10.45 -23.63 -7.66
C LEU A 627 -9.02 -23.95 -8.15
N LYS A 628 -8.07 -23.97 -7.24
CA LYS A 628 -6.64 -24.18 -7.55
C LYS A 628 -6.38 -25.58 -8.10
N SER A 629 -7.10 -26.60 -7.63
CA SER A 629 -6.96 -27.98 -8.09
C SER A 629 -7.77 -28.29 -9.35
N GLY A 630 -8.54 -27.32 -9.89
CA GLY A 630 -9.42 -27.53 -11.03
C GLY A 630 -10.75 -28.21 -10.69
N GLN A 631 -11.05 -28.38 -9.40
CA GLN A 631 -12.28 -29.00 -8.90
C GLN A 631 -13.34 -27.98 -8.46
N GLY A 632 -13.18 -26.74 -8.86
CA GLY A 632 -14.11 -25.65 -8.47
C GLY A 632 -15.55 -25.93 -8.93
N ARG A 633 -15.71 -26.55 -10.11
CA ARG A 633 -17.04 -26.93 -10.65
C ARG A 633 -17.74 -27.91 -9.71
N ASP A 634 -17.04 -28.97 -9.28
CA ASP A 634 -17.61 -29.98 -8.36
C ASP A 634 -18.05 -29.35 -7.03
N TYR A 635 -17.30 -28.37 -6.56
CA TYR A 635 -17.63 -27.61 -5.35
C TYR A 635 -18.94 -26.83 -5.54
N LEU A 636 -19.11 -26.17 -6.69
CA LEU A 636 -20.34 -25.41 -7.00
C LEU A 636 -21.56 -26.34 -7.18
N ASP A 637 -21.35 -27.49 -7.83
CA ASP A 637 -22.40 -28.52 -7.98
C ASP A 637 -22.86 -29.03 -6.60
N GLN A 638 -21.93 -29.35 -5.69
CA GLN A 638 -22.23 -29.82 -4.33
C GLN A 638 -22.91 -28.73 -3.49
N MET A 639 -22.54 -27.46 -3.71
CA MET A 639 -23.14 -26.33 -3.02
C MET A 639 -24.61 -26.14 -3.44
N GLY A 640 -25.00 -26.63 -4.61
CA GLY A 640 -26.35 -26.45 -5.15
C GLY A 640 -26.59 -25.02 -5.63
N LEU A 641 -25.72 -24.53 -6.52
CA LEU A 641 -25.90 -23.24 -7.15
C LEU A 641 -27.08 -23.28 -8.12
N ASP A 642 -27.95 -22.27 -8.08
CA ASP A 642 -29.15 -22.20 -8.96
C ASP A 642 -28.90 -21.31 -10.18
N TYR A 643 -28.16 -20.20 -9.98
CA TYR A 643 -27.93 -19.19 -11.03
C TYR A 643 -26.51 -18.70 -10.97
N VAL A 644 -26.06 -18.12 -12.10
CA VAL A 644 -24.83 -17.31 -12.18
C VAL A 644 -25.24 -15.95 -12.76
N PHE A 645 -24.69 -14.86 -12.21
CA PHE A 645 -24.98 -13.50 -12.67
C PHE A 645 -23.68 -12.71 -12.79
N GLY A 646 -23.42 -12.17 -13.97
CA GLY A 646 -22.19 -11.39 -14.20
C GLY A 646 -22.06 -10.88 -15.63
N ASN A 647 -20.97 -10.17 -15.88
CA ASN A 647 -20.65 -9.64 -17.21
C ASN A 647 -20.40 -10.82 -18.18
N PRO A 648 -21.09 -10.90 -19.34
CA PRO A 648 -20.93 -12.03 -20.27
C PRO A 648 -19.47 -12.26 -20.70
N GLY A 649 -18.74 -11.21 -21.07
CA GLY A 649 -17.32 -11.35 -21.47
C GLY A 649 -16.41 -11.86 -20.37
N MET A 650 -16.77 -11.61 -19.10
CA MET A 650 -16.05 -12.18 -17.96
C MET A 650 -16.42 -13.66 -17.75
N ILE A 651 -17.70 -13.98 -17.82
CA ILE A 651 -18.23 -15.32 -17.53
C ILE A 651 -17.89 -16.31 -18.65
N GLU A 652 -18.11 -15.92 -19.90
CA GLU A 652 -18.04 -16.80 -21.07
C GLU A 652 -16.63 -16.90 -21.67
N ASP A 653 -15.83 -15.82 -21.61
CA ASP A 653 -14.60 -15.68 -22.38
C ASP A 653 -13.32 -15.60 -21.54
N SER A 654 -13.43 -15.39 -20.21
CA SER A 654 -12.24 -15.08 -19.40
C SER A 654 -11.98 -16.12 -18.32
N ALA A 655 -10.68 -16.43 -18.13
CA ALA A 655 -10.25 -17.26 -17.01
C ALA A 655 -10.42 -16.51 -15.67
N PRO A 656 -10.78 -17.20 -14.59
CA PRO A 656 -11.01 -18.66 -14.49
C PRO A 656 -12.44 -19.10 -14.80
N TYR A 657 -13.35 -18.17 -15.14
CA TYR A 657 -14.80 -18.42 -15.14
C TYR A 657 -15.24 -19.33 -16.28
N TYR A 658 -14.75 -19.13 -17.51
CA TYR A 658 -15.20 -19.97 -18.63
C TYR A 658 -14.87 -21.44 -18.38
N GLN A 659 -13.73 -21.74 -17.75
CA GLN A 659 -13.33 -23.09 -17.39
C GLN A 659 -14.16 -23.67 -16.23
N LEU A 660 -14.41 -22.81 -15.23
CA LEU A 660 -15.18 -23.15 -14.02
C LEU A 660 -16.64 -23.48 -14.36
N LEU A 661 -17.21 -22.75 -15.33
CA LEU A 661 -18.68 -22.78 -15.59
C LEU A 661 -19.05 -23.46 -16.92
N GLU A 662 -18.05 -23.96 -17.66
CA GLU A 662 -18.26 -24.62 -18.97
C GLU A 662 -19.28 -25.74 -18.90
N GLY A 663 -20.28 -25.69 -19.79
CA GLY A 663 -21.33 -26.72 -19.88
C GLY A 663 -22.40 -26.67 -18.78
N ARG A 664 -22.34 -25.67 -17.90
CA ARG A 664 -23.31 -25.51 -16.79
C ARG A 664 -24.26 -24.33 -16.99
N LEU A 665 -24.03 -23.47 -17.96
CA LEU A 665 -24.75 -22.20 -18.09
C LEU A 665 -25.77 -22.22 -19.23
N GLU A 666 -26.99 -21.81 -18.90
CA GLU A 666 -28.06 -21.56 -19.88
C GLU A 666 -28.51 -20.10 -19.73
N PRO A 667 -28.31 -19.23 -20.74
CA PRO A 667 -28.73 -17.83 -20.64
C PRO A 667 -30.23 -17.72 -20.41
N GLU A 668 -30.63 -16.84 -19.46
CA GLU A 668 -32.04 -16.66 -19.08
C GLU A 668 -32.51 -15.22 -19.32
N ALA A 669 -31.72 -14.20 -18.90
CA ALA A 669 -32.10 -12.79 -19.06
C ALA A 669 -30.89 -11.87 -19.07
N ASP A 670 -30.94 -10.81 -19.88
CA ASP A 670 -29.98 -9.70 -19.82
C ASP A 670 -30.53 -8.64 -18.85
N ILE A 671 -29.74 -8.27 -17.86
CA ILE A 671 -30.10 -7.32 -16.79
C ILE A 671 -29.03 -6.23 -16.76
N LEU A 672 -29.31 -5.04 -17.29
CA LEU A 672 -28.34 -3.94 -17.43
C LEU A 672 -27.11 -4.41 -18.24
N ASP A 673 -25.92 -4.28 -17.68
CA ASP A 673 -24.66 -4.68 -18.33
C ASP A 673 -24.27 -6.14 -18.06
N PHE A 674 -25.13 -6.89 -17.37
CA PHE A 674 -24.87 -8.26 -16.92
C PHE A 674 -25.91 -9.23 -17.52
N ARG A 675 -25.58 -10.51 -17.43
CA ARG A 675 -26.47 -11.59 -17.87
C ARG A 675 -26.71 -12.55 -16.72
N LEU A 676 -27.97 -12.96 -16.58
CA LEU A 676 -28.42 -14.03 -15.67
C LEU A 676 -28.40 -15.35 -16.45
N TYR A 677 -27.74 -16.35 -15.87
CA TYR A 677 -27.69 -17.70 -16.41
C TYR A 677 -28.30 -18.66 -15.37
N ARG A 678 -29.11 -19.59 -15.84
CA ARG A 678 -29.53 -20.74 -15.03
C ARG A 678 -28.33 -21.70 -14.92
N TYR A 679 -28.03 -22.16 -13.72
CA TYR A 679 -26.96 -23.13 -13.49
C TYR A 679 -27.57 -24.54 -13.58
N ARG A 680 -27.03 -25.38 -14.46
CA ARG A 680 -27.50 -26.74 -14.70
C ARG A 680 -26.58 -27.72 -13.97
N LEU A 681 -27.18 -28.50 -13.05
CA LEU A 681 -26.47 -29.64 -12.44
C LEU A 681 -26.32 -30.75 -13.49
N PRO A 682 -25.31 -31.66 -13.34
CA PRO A 682 -25.04 -32.70 -14.33
C PRO A 682 -26.20 -33.69 -14.50
#